data_81b1d77d943024f58aac82564ca12470
#
_entry.id   81b1d77d943024f58aac82564ca12470
#
_cell.length_a   1.000
_cell.length_b   1.000
_cell.length_c   1.000
_cell.angle_alpha   90.00
_cell.angle_beta   90.00
_cell.angle_gamma   90.00
#
_symmetry.space_group_name_H-M   'P 1'
#
loop_
_entity.id
_entity.type
_entity.pdbx_description
1 polymer ?
#
loop_
_entity_poly.entity_id
_entity_poly.type
_entity_poly.pdbx_seq_one_letter_code
_entity_poly.pdbx_strand_id
1 'polypeptide(L)'
;MFRPNLTAAAVVAALSSTVFAAETVELDTVHVKGQRSYNAIATEKNGDYSSFAATVGTKIPASLREIPQSVSIITNQQVKDRNVDTFDQLARKTPGLRVLSNDDGRSSVYARGYEYSEYNIDGLPAQMQSINGTLPNLFAFDRVEVMRGPSGLFDSSGEMGGIVNLVRKRPTKEFQGHAAAGFGTHKQYKAEADVSGPLNADGSVRGRVMAQTSGASPRPAEKNNHHETFYAAADWDINPDTTLGVGYLYQQRHLAPYNGLPVGSSGNLLSLPNHTFVGADWNKFKMNSHDVFADLKHYFDDGGYGKIGMRYSDRDADSNYTFAANKLSADNKANVVGLGTEIKQKAFAVDASYSRPFALGNTANELVVGADYNRLRSTNEQGRAAVARNVALGDFHSVPYVNLMQNARAGARGYSHTVATENLDEFGVYGKSVFHPVDRLSLIGGWRLGHYKIEAGDGDELHKASKTKFTGYAGAVYDLNDNNSLYASFSQLYTPQTSLGTDGNLLKAREGNQFEVGYKGSYMDDRLNTRVSLYRLKDKNAAAPLNPNNRNTRYAALGKRVMEGVETEISGAITPKWQIHAGYSYLHSQIKTAANSRDDGIFLLMPKHSANLWTTYEVTPKLTLGGGVNAMSSISSAAGLRAGGYATFDAMAAYRFTPKLKLQINADNIFNRHYYARVGSANTFNIPGSERSLMANLRYDF
;
A
#
# COMPACT_ATOMS: atom_id res chain seq x y z
N MET A 1 -2.03 26.27 -24.28
CA MET A 1 -1.12 27.23 -23.63
C MET A 1 -1.85 27.86 -22.44
N PHE A 2 -1.75 27.30 -21.27
CA PHE A 2 -2.39 27.81 -20.05
C PHE A 2 -1.33 28.55 -19.23
N ARG A 3 -1.58 29.83 -18.95
CA ARG A 3 -0.78 30.60 -17.98
C ARG A 3 -1.18 30.12 -16.57
N PRO A 4 -0.25 29.76 -15.68
CA PRO A 4 -0.58 29.52 -14.28
C PRO A 4 -0.98 30.85 -13.65
N ASN A 5 -2.14 30.91 -13.04
CA ASN A 5 -2.58 32.05 -12.25
C ASN A 5 -1.69 32.19 -11.01
N LEU A 6 -0.99 33.31 -10.93
CA LEU A 6 -0.14 33.74 -9.79
C LEU A 6 -0.91 33.91 -8.45
N THR A 7 -2.21 33.69 -8.44
CA THR A 7 -3.07 33.83 -7.24
C THR A 7 -2.84 32.78 -6.15
N ALA A 8 -2.30 31.60 -6.49
CA ALA A 8 -2.04 30.56 -5.48
C ALA A 8 -0.80 30.88 -4.60
N ALA A 9 0.21 31.53 -5.17
CA ALA A 9 1.40 31.95 -4.42
C ALA A 9 1.10 33.14 -3.47
N ALA A 10 0.14 33.99 -3.84
CA ALA A 10 -0.25 35.14 -3.02
C ALA A 10 -1.06 34.76 -1.76
N VAL A 11 -1.80 33.63 -1.80
CA VAL A 11 -2.57 33.16 -0.63
C VAL A 11 -1.66 32.58 0.45
N VAL A 12 -0.57 31.92 0.07
CA VAL A 12 0.43 31.41 1.03
C VAL A 12 1.21 32.55 1.67
N ALA A 13 1.52 33.62 0.90
CA ALA A 13 2.19 34.81 1.42
C ALA A 13 1.28 35.70 2.29
N ALA A 14 -0.04 35.71 2.02
CA ALA A 14 -0.99 36.50 2.78
C ALA A 14 -1.35 35.86 4.15
N LEU A 15 -1.24 34.53 4.28
CA LEU A 15 -1.42 33.82 5.57
C LEU A 15 -0.23 33.98 6.51
N SER A 16 0.96 34.34 5.99
CA SER A 16 2.14 34.58 6.83
C SER A 16 2.24 36.01 7.41
N SER A 17 1.34 36.94 7.00
CA SER A 17 1.42 38.36 7.41
C SER A 17 0.43 38.78 8.50
N THR A 18 -0.44 37.88 9.00
CA THR A 18 -1.31 38.17 10.14
C THR A 18 -0.84 37.45 11.40
N VAL A 19 0.42 37.64 11.78
CA VAL A 19 0.87 37.31 13.12
C VAL A 19 0.46 38.48 14.02
N PHE A 20 -0.55 38.27 14.86
CA PHE A 20 -0.80 39.15 15.99
C PHE A 20 0.45 39.21 16.86
N ALA A 21 1.01 40.40 17.04
CA ALA A 21 2.01 40.66 18.05
C ALA A 21 1.35 40.42 19.42
N ALA A 22 1.57 39.25 20.01
CA ALA A 22 1.25 39.02 21.40
C ALA A 22 2.39 39.57 22.24
N GLU A 23 2.09 40.39 23.25
CA GLU A 23 3.02 40.82 24.26
C GLU A 23 3.76 39.60 24.82
N THR A 24 5.10 39.71 24.93
CA THR A 24 5.94 38.71 25.57
C THR A 24 5.63 38.71 27.07
N VAL A 25 4.80 37.77 27.49
CA VAL A 25 4.72 37.39 28.90
C VAL A 25 5.87 36.44 29.16
N GLU A 26 6.85 36.87 29.97
CA GLU A 26 7.85 35.97 30.54
C GLU A 26 7.11 34.93 31.39
N LEU A 27 6.95 33.75 30.86
CA LEU A 27 6.45 32.59 31.61
C LEU A 27 7.63 31.92 32.32
N ASP A 28 7.47 31.70 33.61
CA ASP A 28 8.33 30.80 34.38
C ASP A 28 8.52 29.48 33.63
N THR A 29 9.74 28.95 33.67
CA THR A 29 10.19 27.77 32.97
C THR A 29 9.19 26.61 33.11
N VAL A 30 8.29 26.47 32.16
CA VAL A 30 7.51 25.23 32.00
C VAL A 30 8.50 24.17 31.55
N HIS A 31 8.77 23.21 32.40
CA HIS A 31 9.48 22.00 32.03
C HIS A 31 8.60 21.21 31.02
N VAL A 32 8.73 21.52 29.76
CA VAL A 32 8.15 20.70 28.65
C VAL A 32 8.89 19.38 28.68
N LYS A 33 8.26 18.34 29.17
CA LYS A 33 8.75 16.97 29.01
C LYS A 33 8.85 16.66 27.53
N GLY A 34 10.09 16.66 27.00
CA GLY A 34 10.45 16.19 25.68
C GLY A 34 10.24 17.20 24.57
N GLN A 35 11.32 17.72 24.01
CA GLN A 35 11.31 18.28 22.65
C GLN A 35 10.75 17.22 21.71
N ARG A 36 9.63 17.50 21.07
CA ARG A 36 9.04 16.62 20.05
C ARG A 36 10.05 16.49 18.91
N SER A 37 10.55 15.29 18.69
CA SER A 37 11.46 15.05 17.57
C SER A 37 10.66 14.98 16.29
N TYR A 38 10.76 15.98 15.43
CA TYR A 38 10.19 15.95 14.08
C TYR A 38 10.94 15.01 13.13
N ASN A 39 12.04 14.42 13.56
CA ASN A 39 12.77 13.38 12.85
C ASN A 39 12.31 12.00 13.35
N ALA A 40 11.52 11.29 12.54
CA ALA A 40 11.26 9.89 12.81
C ALA A 40 12.57 9.09 12.72
N ILE A 41 12.89 8.34 13.75
CA ILE A 41 14.07 7.47 13.78
C ILE A 41 13.91 6.39 12.72
N ALA A 42 14.94 6.17 11.90
CA ALA A 42 14.95 5.11 10.90
C ALA A 42 14.90 3.73 11.57
N THR A 43 13.99 2.86 11.12
CA THR A 43 13.82 1.53 11.72
C THR A 43 14.92 0.54 11.33
N GLU A 44 15.69 0.85 10.30
CA GLU A 44 16.83 0.02 9.87
C GLU A 44 17.95 -0.05 10.91
N LYS A 45 17.96 0.86 11.90
CA LYS A 45 19.00 0.97 12.93
C LYS A 45 18.64 0.34 14.26
N ASN A 46 17.34 0.15 14.55
CA ASN A 46 16.92 -0.31 15.88
C ASN A 46 16.83 -1.84 16.03
N GLY A 47 16.76 -2.58 14.91
CA GLY A 47 16.63 -4.05 14.93
C GLY A 47 15.32 -4.59 15.50
N ASP A 48 14.39 -3.71 15.89
CA ASP A 48 13.13 -4.06 16.52
C ASP A 48 11.98 -4.18 15.54
N TYR A 49 10.89 -4.83 15.97
CA TYR A 49 9.61 -4.91 15.26
C TYR A 49 8.67 -3.76 15.60
N SER A 50 9.12 -2.80 16.37
CA SER A 50 8.38 -1.58 16.70
C SER A 50 9.09 -0.32 16.18
N SER A 51 8.34 0.75 16.03
CA SER A 51 8.83 2.09 15.77
C SER A 51 8.16 3.05 16.76
N PHE A 52 8.91 4.04 17.24
CA PHE A 52 8.42 5.01 18.21
C PHE A 52 7.34 5.93 17.63
N ALA A 53 7.33 6.15 16.32
CA ALA A 53 6.41 7.09 15.68
C ALA A 53 6.04 6.69 14.25
N ALA A 54 4.80 7.02 13.88
CA ALA A 54 4.30 7.00 12.52
C ALA A 54 4.11 8.42 12.00
N THR A 55 4.16 8.57 10.68
CA THR A 55 3.85 9.83 9.97
C THR A 55 2.53 9.76 9.22
N VAL A 56 2.04 8.55 8.98
CA VAL A 56 0.74 8.34 8.32
C VAL A 56 -0.40 8.92 9.17
N GLY A 57 -1.28 9.70 8.54
CA GLY A 57 -2.41 10.33 9.24
C GLY A 57 -2.06 11.49 10.18
N THR A 58 -0.81 11.97 10.20
CA THR A 58 -0.37 13.03 11.11
C THR A 58 0.45 14.14 10.47
N LYS A 59 1.05 13.90 9.30
CA LYS A 59 2.03 14.77 8.60
C LYS A 59 3.35 14.98 9.33
N ILE A 60 3.37 14.84 10.64
CA ILE A 60 4.54 14.88 11.49
C ILE A 60 4.63 13.58 12.30
N PRO A 61 5.81 13.16 12.76
CA PRO A 61 5.94 11.98 13.58
C PRO A 61 5.11 12.10 14.86
N ALA A 62 4.28 11.10 15.13
CA ALA A 62 3.48 10.98 16.35
C ALA A 62 3.54 9.55 16.86
N SER A 63 3.53 9.36 18.19
CA SER A 63 3.51 8.03 18.77
C SER A 63 2.24 7.27 18.36
N LEU A 64 2.31 5.96 18.30
CA LEU A 64 1.14 5.15 17.94
C LEU A 64 -0.03 5.37 18.91
N ARG A 65 0.25 5.70 20.18
CA ARG A 65 -0.77 6.01 21.18
C ARG A 65 -1.51 7.31 20.90
N GLU A 66 -0.81 8.33 20.41
CA GLU A 66 -1.38 9.65 20.11
C GLU A 66 -2.25 9.68 18.87
N ILE A 67 -2.17 8.66 18.01
CA ILE A 67 -2.96 8.57 16.77
C ILE A 67 -4.25 7.82 17.06
N PRO A 68 -5.46 8.45 17.14
CA PRO A 68 -6.71 7.76 17.47
C PRO A 68 -7.30 7.02 16.27
N GLN A 69 -6.49 6.23 15.60
CA GLN A 69 -6.85 5.34 14.48
C GLN A 69 -5.98 4.09 14.51
N SER A 70 -6.43 3.06 13.80
CA SER A 70 -5.67 1.81 13.63
C SER A 70 -4.49 2.03 12.69
N VAL A 71 -3.29 2.08 13.24
CA VAL A 71 -2.03 2.18 12.51
C VAL A 71 -1.14 0.99 12.85
N SER A 72 -0.53 0.39 11.84
CA SER A 72 0.53 -0.62 11.97
C SER A 72 1.81 -0.10 11.34
N ILE A 73 2.95 -0.36 11.95
CA ILE A 73 4.27 -0.09 11.39
C ILE A 73 4.98 -1.42 11.17
N ILE A 74 5.35 -1.70 9.94
CA ILE A 74 6.17 -2.84 9.57
C ILE A 74 7.59 -2.33 9.33
N THR A 75 8.51 -2.72 10.21
CA THR A 75 9.87 -2.23 10.22
C THR A 75 10.76 -2.92 9.19
N ASN A 76 11.91 -2.32 8.90
CA ASN A 76 12.92 -2.92 8.03
C ASN A 76 13.38 -4.31 8.54
N GLN A 77 13.48 -4.48 9.87
CA GLN A 77 13.85 -5.77 10.46
C GLN A 77 12.80 -6.85 10.17
N GLN A 78 11.51 -6.54 10.24
CA GLN A 78 10.44 -7.49 9.89
C GLN A 78 10.50 -7.91 8.42
N VAL A 79 10.79 -6.97 7.51
CA VAL A 79 10.95 -7.24 6.07
C VAL A 79 12.12 -8.19 5.84
N LYS A 80 13.27 -7.94 6.50
CA LYS A 80 14.47 -8.77 6.41
C LYS A 80 14.26 -10.18 6.97
N ASP A 81 13.71 -10.30 8.17
CA ASP A 81 13.54 -11.60 8.84
C ASP A 81 12.55 -12.49 8.11
N ARG A 82 11.51 -11.91 7.52
CA ARG A 82 10.53 -12.64 6.71
C ARG A 82 10.97 -12.88 5.26
N ASN A 83 12.11 -12.31 4.87
CA ASN A 83 12.67 -12.37 3.50
C ASN A 83 11.62 -12.04 2.44
N VAL A 84 10.94 -10.91 2.58
CA VAL A 84 9.95 -10.43 1.63
C VAL A 84 10.52 -9.28 0.81
N ASP A 85 10.27 -9.27 -0.50
CA ASP A 85 10.80 -8.27 -1.42
C ASP A 85 9.74 -7.25 -1.86
N THR A 86 8.45 -7.62 -1.84
CA THR A 86 7.39 -6.77 -2.37
C THR A 86 6.28 -6.54 -1.34
N PHE A 87 5.53 -5.45 -1.53
CA PHE A 87 4.47 -5.09 -0.59
C PHE A 87 3.35 -6.14 -0.52
N ASP A 88 3.01 -6.80 -1.61
CA ASP A 88 1.99 -7.86 -1.60
C ASP A 88 2.45 -9.11 -0.83
N GLN A 89 3.73 -9.48 -0.91
CA GLN A 89 4.30 -10.53 -0.06
C GLN A 89 4.23 -10.16 1.42
N LEU A 90 4.57 -8.91 1.77
CA LEU A 90 4.48 -8.39 3.13
C LEU A 90 3.03 -8.38 3.63
N ALA A 91 2.10 -7.90 2.82
CA ALA A 91 0.69 -7.77 3.17
C ALA A 91 0.03 -9.12 3.46
N ARG A 92 0.42 -10.22 2.77
CA ARG A 92 -0.06 -11.59 3.09
C ARG A 92 0.30 -12.05 4.50
N LYS A 93 1.37 -11.49 5.07
CA LYS A 93 1.94 -11.82 6.38
C LYS A 93 1.64 -10.73 7.43
N THR A 94 0.79 -9.74 7.10
CA THR A 94 0.45 -8.61 7.98
C THR A 94 -0.97 -8.74 8.50
N PRO A 95 -1.21 -8.64 9.82
CA PRO A 95 -2.55 -8.73 10.39
C PRO A 95 -3.54 -7.73 9.78
N GLY A 96 -4.78 -8.20 9.53
CA GLY A 96 -5.87 -7.37 9.02
C GLY A 96 -5.76 -6.97 7.54
N LEU A 97 -4.71 -7.41 6.82
CA LEU A 97 -4.59 -7.22 5.38
C LEU A 97 -5.00 -8.49 4.62
N ARG A 98 -5.62 -8.29 3.47
CA ARG A 98 -6.01 -9.35 2.54
C ARG A 98 -5.40 -9.08 1.18
N VAL A 99 -4.77 -10.06 0.58
CA VAL A 99 -4.21 -9.96 -0.78
C VAL A 99 -5.02 -10.82 -1.74
N LEU A 100 -5.49 -10.23 -2.82
CA LEU A 100 -6.08 -10.92 -3.96
C LEU A 100 -5.09 -10.86 -5.12
N SER A 101 -4.46 -11.98 -5.42
CA SER A 101 -3.50 -12.08 -6.52
C SER A 101 -4.14 -12.70 -7.74
N ASN A 102 -3.66 -12.31 -8.93
CA ASN A 102 -3.89 -13.04 -10.18
C ASN A 102 -2.73 -14.00 -10.45
N ASP A 103 -1.54 -13.61 -10.01
CA ASP A 103 -0.27 -14.34 -10.10
C ASP A 103 0.71 -13.79 -9.04
N ASP A 104 1.99 -14.19 -9.13
CA ASP A 104 3.03 -13.74 -8.19
C ASP A 104 3.55 -12.35 -8.55
N GLY A 105 2.65 -11.41 -8.77
CA GLY A 105 3.05 -10.06 -9.12
C GLY A 105 1.91 -9.10 -9.32
N ARG A 106 0.82 -9.55 -9.88
CA ARG A 106 -0.36 -8.71 -10.06
C ARG A 106 -1.34 -8.96 -8.92
N SER A 107 -1.29 -8.11 -7.93
CA SER A 107 -2.01 -8.26 -6.67
C SER A 107 -2.73 -6.97 -6.29
N SER A 108 -3.84 -7.11 -5.60
CA SER A 108 -4.56 -6.05 -4.90
C SER A 108 -4.54 -6.31 -3.41
N VAL A 109 -4.33 -5.28 -2.61
CA VAL A 109 -4.30 -5.37 -1.14
C VAL A 109 -5.53 -4.69 -0.57
N TYR A 110 -6.18 -5.32 0.39
CA TYR A 110 -7.43 -4.89 1.00
C TYR A 110 -7.29 -4.77 2.52
N ALA A 111 -7.96 -3.78 3.09
CA ALA A 111 -8.25 -3.72 4.51
C ALA A 111 -9.73 -3.41 4.72
N ARG A 112 -10.35 -4.03 5.73
CA ARG A 112 -11.77 -3.82 6.08
C ARG A 112 -12.73 -3.98 4.89
N GLY A 113 -12.34 -4.82 3.91
CA GLY A 113 -13.12 -5.09 2.70
C GLY A 113 -12.85 -4.17 1.52
N TYR A 114 -12.04 -3.13 1.67
CA TYR A 114 -11.73 -2.17 0.61
C TYR A 114 -10.28 -2.23 0.16
N GLU A 115 -10.07 -2.05 -1.14
CA GLU A 115 -8.75 -2.04 -1.76
C GLU A 115 -7.98 -0.77 -1.36
N TYR A 116 -6.67 -0.90 -1.19
CA TYR A 116 -5.74 0.21 -1.23
C TYR A 116 -5.39 0.48 -2.68
N SER A 117 -6.04 1.43 -3.31
CA SER A 117 -5.69 1.90 -4.65
C SER A 117 -4.67 3.03 -4.60
N GLU A 118 -4.65 3.76 -3.49
CA GLU A 118 -3.74 4.85 -3.23
C GLU A 118 -2.70 4.46 -2.19
N TYR A 119 -1.46 4.77 -2.53
CA TYR A 119 -0.29 4.62 -1.69
C TYR A 119 0.34 5.98 -1.52
N ASN A 120 1.08 6.15 -0.44
CA ASN A 120 1.93 7.32 -0.25
C ASN A 120 3.40 6.90 -0.22
N ILE A 121 4.27 7.75 -0.73
CA ILE A 121 5.70 7.66 -0.50
C ILE A 121 6.11 8.94 0.23
N ASP A 122 6.64 8.80 1.45
CA ASP A 122 6.97 9.91 2.38
C ASP A 122 5.81 10.89 2.62
N GLY A 123 4.57 10.38 2.59
CA GLY A 123 3.35 11.15 2.78
C GLY A 123 2.84 11.88 1.51
N LEU A 124 3.45 11.64 0.34
CA LEU A 124 3.01 12.17 -0.96
C LEU A 124 2.24 11.10 -1.74
N PRO A 125 1.09 11.41 -2.35
CA PRO A 125 0.32 10.47 -3.13
C PRO A 125 1.14 9.75 -4.20
N ALA A 126 1.01 8.43 -4.23
CA ALA A 126 1.68 7.53 -5.16
C ALA A 126 0.65 6.54 -5.72
N GLN A 127 -0.20 7.01 -6.61
CA GLN A 127 -1.26 6.19 -7.20
C GLN A 127 -0.65 5.00 -7.94
N MET A 128 -1.11 3.80 -7.58
CA MET A 128 -0.62 2.55 -8.13
C MET A 128 -1.80 1.69 -8.56
N GLN A 129 -1.80 1.25 -9.81
CA GLN A 129 -2.77 0.26 -10.27
C GLN A 129 -2.28 -1.14 -9.87
N SER A 130 -2.63 -1.56 -8.68
CA SER A 130 -2.09 -2.73 -8.02
C SER A 130 -2.28 -4.03 -8.81
N ILE A 131 -3.48 -4.29 -9.33
CA ILE A 131 -3.78 -5.50 -10.11
C ILE A 131 -2.96 -5.64 -11.41
N ASN A 132 -2.35 -4.57 -11.87
CA ASN A 132 -1.46 -4.54 -13.03
C ASN A 132 0.02 -4.69 -12.66
N GLY A 133 0.33 -5.15 -11.46
CA GLY A 133 1.69 -5.44 -11.01
C GLY A 133 2.53 -4.21 -10.69
N THR A 134 1.90 -3.13 -10.27
CA THR A 134 2.58 -1.87 -9.92
C THR A 134 2.92 -1.74 -8.43
N LEU A 135 2.64 -2.78 -7.63
CA LEU A 135 3.01 -2.80 -6.21
C LEU A 135 4.54 -2.78 -6.04
N PRO A 136 5.06 -1.93 -5.15
CA PRO A 136 6.47 -1.65 -5.08
C PRO A 136 7.29 -2.79 -4.49
N ASN A 137 8.55 -2.89 -4.93
CA ASN A 137 9.62 -3.56 -4.20
C ASN A 137 9.99 -2.73 -2.97
N LEU A 138 10.24 -3.39 -1.85
CA LEU A 138 10.45 -2.75 -0.54
C LEU A 138 11.92 -2.41 -0.25
N PHE A 139 12.86 -2.76 -1.10
CA PHE A 139 14.30 -2.60 -0.83
C PHE A 139 14.72 -1.15 -0.55
N ALA A 140 14.11 -0.18 -1.26
CA ALA A 140 14.39 1.26 -1.08
C ALA A 140 13.71 1.89 0.15
N PHE A 141 12.88 1.12 0.89
CA PHE A 141 12.08 1.66 1.99
C PHE A 141 12.58 1.19 3.35
N ASP A 142 12.56 2.11 4.32
CA ASP A 142 12.90 1.86 5.71
C ASP A 142 11.78 1.12 6.44
N ARG A 143 10.54 1.51 6.17
CA ARG A 143 9.35 0.91 6.79
C ARG A 143 8.11 1.13 5.94
N VAL A 144 7.09 0.37 6.27
CA VAL A 144 5.74 0.52 5.74
C VAL A 144 4.80 0.87 6.88
N GLU A 145 4.11 1.99 6.77
CA GLU A 145 3.09 2.44 7.70
C GLU A 145 1.71 2.17 7.09
N VAL A 146 0.85 1.43 7.76
CA VAL A 146 -0.47 1.05 7.29
C VAL A 146 -1.52 1.64 8.22
N MET A 147 -2.28 2.62 7.73
CA MET A 147 -3.45 3.15 8.41
C MET A 147 -4.71 2.53 7.80
N ARG A 148 -5.63 2.10 8.65
CA ARG A 148 -6.90 1.47 8.23
C ARG A 148 -8.07 2.40 8.40
N GLY A 149 -8.95 2.40 7.41
CA GLY A 149 -10.14 3.23 7.37
C GLY A 149 -9.92 4.62 6.76
N PRO A 150 -10.99 5.37 6.50
CA PRO A 150 -10.97 6.65 5.80
C PRO A 150 -10.00 7.66 6.40
N SER A 151 -9.29 8.39 5.54
CA SER A 151 -8.27 9.38 5.91
C SER A 151 -8.42 10.68 5.12
N GLY A 152 -9.64 11.16 4.94
CA GLY A 152 -9.90 12.36 4.15
C GLY A 152 -9.38 13.68 4.74
N LEU A 153 -8.58 13.64 5.82
CA LEU A 153 -7.92 14.82 6.37
C LEU A 153 -6.72 15.24 5.52
N PHE A 154 -5.87 14.30 5.12
CA PHE A 154 -4.62 14.57 4.40
C PHE A 154 -4.63 14.06 2.95
N ASP A 155 -5.66 13.31 2.56
CA ASP A 155 -5.94 12.89 1.21
C ASP A 155 -7.35 13.26 0.81
N SER A 156 -7.51 13.95 -0.32
CA SER A 156 -8.84 14.38 -0.76
C SER A 156 -9.62 13.26 -1.40
N SER A 157 -8.98 12.42 -2.18
CA SER A 157 -9.59 11.31 -2.93
C SER A 157 -9.20 9.94 -2.39
N GLY A 158 -8.88 9.85 -1.09
CA GLY A 158 -8.48 8.63 -0.44
C GLY A 158 -9.45 7.47 -0.59
N GLU A 159 -9.00 6.27 -0.28
CA GLU A 159 -9.80 5.05 -0.31
C GLU A 159 -10.31 4.65 1.08
N MET A 160 -11.40 3.91 1.10
CA MET A 160 -12.02 3.48 2.36
C MET A 160 -11.20 2.43 3.11
N GLY A 161 -10.28 1.75 2.41
CA GLY A 161 -9.30 0.85 3.04
C GLY A 161 -8.33 1.58 3.95
N GLY A 162 -7.99 2.82 3.62
CA GLY A 162 -7.04 3.67 4.33
C GLY A 162 -5.84 4.04 3.46
N ILE A 163 -4.69 4.26 4.10
CA ILE A 163 -3.44 4.67 3.44
C ILE A 163 -2.33 3.68 3.79
N VAL A 164 -1.54 3.32 2.79
CA VAL A 164 -0.24 2.67 2.94
C VAL A 164 0.83 3.71 2.63
N ASN A 165 1.64 4.07 3.61
CA ASN A 165 2.74 5.01 3.44
C ASN A 165 4.09 4.25 3.46
N LEU A 166 4.83 4.37 2.37
CA LEU A 166 6.15 3.79 2.19
C LEU A 166 7.19 4.88 2.54
N VAL A 167 7.95 4.68 3.60
CA VAL A 167 8.96 5.64 4.04
C VAL A 167 10.31 5.26 3.46
N ARG A 168 10.89 6.14 2.63
CA ARG A 168 12.17 5.87 1.95
C ARG A 168 13.33 5.83 2.94
N LYS A 169 14.32 4.99 2.65
CA LYS A 169 15.63 5.03 3.29
C LYS A 169 16.35 6.33 2.96
N ARG A 170 16.93 6.96 3.97
CA ARG A 170 17.67 8.22 3.81
C ARG A 170 19.18 7.97 3.86
N PRO A 171 20.00 8.89 3.29
CA PRO A 171 21.44 8.87 3.49
C PRO A 171 21.84 8.92 4.97
N THR A 172 22.90 8.23 5.32
CA THR A 172 23.38 8.08 6.70
C THR A 172 24.53 9.03 7.04
N LYS A 173 24.63 9.44 8.31
CA LYS A 173 25.73 10.29 8.78
C LYS A 173 27.06 9.57 8.79
N GLU A 174 27.04 8.28 9.06
CA GLU A 174 28.22 7.42 9.07
C GLU A 174 28.24 6.55 7.81
N PHE A 175 29.45 6.23 7.34
CA PHE A 175 29.61 5.29 6.25
C PHE A 175 29.15 3.90 6.68
N GLN A 176 28.30 3.30 5.89
CA GLN A 176 27.82 1.94 6.06
C GLN A 176 27.42 1.34 4.72
N GLY A 177 27.53 0.04 4.62
CA GLY A 177 27.05 -0.65 3.44
C GLY A 177 26.87 -2.13 3.66
N HIS A 178 26.19 -2.75 2.71
CA HIS A 178 26.11 -4.20 2.66
C HIS A 178 25.99 -4.71 1.22
N ALA A 179 26.39 -5.96 1.03
CA ALA A 179 26.07 -6.74 -0.13
C ALA A 179 25.47 -8.07 0.31
N ALA A 180 24.46 -8.56 -0.42
CA ALA A 180 23.87 -9.86 -0.14
C ALA A 180 23.56 -10.60 -1.44
N ALA A 181 23.61 -11.94 -1.36
CA ALA A 181 23.19 -12.83 -2.42
C ALA A 181 22.43 -14.01 -1.83
N GLY A 182 21.39 -14.46 -2.53
CA GLY A 182 20.55 -15.56 -2.09
C GLY A 182 20.07 -16.43 -3.25
N PHE A 183 19.83 -17.71 -2.92
CA PHE A 183 19.29 -18.71 -3.84
C PHE A 183 18.29 -19.60 -3.11
N GLY A 184 17.30 -20.07 -3.86
CA GLY A 184 16.24 -20.89 -3.28
C GLY A 184 15.59 -21.87 -4.25
N THR A 185 14.60 -22.56 -3.74
CA THR A 185 13.70 -23.42 -4.54
C THR A 185 12.96 -22.59 -5.58
N HIS A 186 12.33 -23.23 -6.57
CA HIS A 186 11.61 -22.54 -7.65
C HIS A 186 12.49 -21.51 -8.41
N LYS A 187 13.79 -21.81 -8.55
CA LYS A 187 14.78 -20.91 -9.18
C LYS A 187 14.80 -19.50 -8.57
N GLN A 188 14.49 -19.39 -7.28
CA GLN A 188 14.60 -18.10 -6.59
C GLN A 188 16.07 -17.65 -6.55
N TYR A 189 16.26 -16.38 -6.81
CA TYR A 189 17.55 -15.70 -6.64
C TYR A 189 17.35 -14.27 -6.17
N LYS A 190 18.33 -13.73 -5.48
CA LYS A 190 18.41 -12.34 -5.08
C LYS A 190 19.86 -11.89 -5.03
N ALA A 191 20.13 -10.68 -5.49
CA ALA A 191 21.39 -9.98 -5.27
C ALA A 191 21.10 -8.53 -4.95
N GLU A 192 21.77 -7.99 -3.94
CA GLU A 192 21.54 -6.61 -3.49
C GLU A 192 22.83 -5.99 -2.98
N ALA A 193 22.92 -4.66 -3.14
CA ALA A 193 23.96 -3.82 -2.59
C ALA A 193 23.35 -2.49 -2.14
N ASP A 194 23.83 -1.97 -1.01
CA ASP A 194 23.41 -0.71 -0.39
C ASP A 194 24.63 -0.05 0.21
N VAL A 195 24.93 1.19 -0.20
CA VAL A 195 26.06 1.97 0.31
C VAL A 195 25.56 3.38 0.64
N SER A 196 25.89 3.85 1.82
CA SER A 196 25.48 5.16 2.31
C SER A 196 26.54 5.80 3.19
N GLY A 197 26.65 7.14 3.17
CA GLY A 197 27.55 7.87 4.04
C GLY A 197 27.74 9.33 3.62
N PRO A 198 28.63 10.04 4.33
CA PRO A 198 29.00 11.42 4.02
C PRO A 198 29.75 11.51 2.69
N LEU A 199 29.47 12.56 1.91
CA LEU A 199 30.14 12.87 0.65
C LEU A 199 31.15 14.00 0.77
N ASN A 200 31.15 14.71 1.92
CA ASN A 200 32.10 15.77 2.25
C ASN A 200 32.64 15.60 3.68
N ALA A 201 33.69 16.32 4.01
CA ALA A 201 34.43 16.14 5.27
C ALA A 201 33.65 16.54 6.53
N ASP A 202 32.75 17.52 6.44
CA ASP A 202 31.92 17.98 7.56
C ASP A 202 30.60 17.19 7.72
N GLY A 203 30.31 16.24 6.78
CA GLY A 203 29.10 15.43 6.81
C GLY A 203 27.82 16.17 6.48
N SER A 204 27.89 17.43 6.03
CA SER A 204 26.72 18.23 5.65
C SER A 204 26.05 17.70 4.38
N VAL A 205 26.80 17.06 3.48
CA VAL A 205 26.28 16.39 2.30
C VAL A 205 26.45 14.89 2.45
N ARG A 206 25.35 14.15 2.31
CA ARG A 206 25.32 12.69 2.45
C ARG A 206 24.67 12.05 1.25
N GLY A 207 25.11 10.86 0.88
CA GLY A 207 24.58 10.11 -0.25
C GLY A 207 24.22 8.68 0.12
N ARG A 208 23.32 8.09 -0.65
CA ARG A 208 23.01 6.65 -0.62
C ARG A 208 22.72 6.14 -2.02
N VAL A 209 23.28 4.97 -2.35
CA VAL A 209 23.01 4.28 -3.60
C VAL A 209 22.69 2.82 -3.28
N MET A 210 21.63 2.31 -3.90
CA MET A 210 21.13 0.96 -3.67
C MET A 210 20.74 0.32 -4.98
N ALA A 211 21.04 -0.97 -5.14
CA ALA A 211 20.59 -1.78 -6.26
C ALA A 211 20.19 -3.17 -5.80
N GLN A 212 19.10 -3.69 -6.35
CA GLN A 212 18.63 -5.05 -6.10
C GLN A 212 18.10 -5.65 -7.40
N THR A 213 18.43 -6.94 -7.62
CA THR A 213 17.72 -7.80 -8.56
C THR A 213 17.24 -9.05 -7.84
N SER A 214 16.03 -9.47 -8.11
CA SER A 214 15.46 -10.71 -7.57
C SER A 214 14.49 -11.36 -8.56
N GLY A 215 14.35 -12.68 -8.48
CA GLY A 215 13.43 -13.40 -9.35
C GLY A 215 13.06 -14.77 -8.80
N ALA A 216 12.01 -15.34 -9.41
CA ALA A 216 11.52 -16.67 -9.11
C ALA A 216 10.81 -17.26 -10.34
N SER A 217 10.69 -18.57 -10.38
CA SER A 217 9.88 -19.30 -11.37
C SER A 217 9.03 -20.33 -10.63
N PRO A 218 7.98 -19.89 -9.91
CA PRO A 218 7.16 -20.79 -9.08
C PRO A 218 6.41 -21.83 -9.92
N ARG A 219 6.21 -21.54 -11.22
CA ARG A 219 5.66 -22.48 -12.21
C ARG A 219 6.66 -22.68 -13.35
N PRO A 220 6.86 -23.90 -13.85
CA PRO A 220 7.87 -24.18 -14.87
C PRO A 220 7.75 -23.34 -16.15
N ALA A 221 6.52 -22.97 -16.53
CA ALA A 221 6.25 -22.11 -17.69
C ALA A 221 6.40 -20.61 -17.38
N GLU A 222 6.48 -20.20 -16.13
CA GLU A 222 6.76 -18.82 -15.73
C GLU A 222 8.23 -18.51 -15.88
N LYS A 223 8.67 -18.35 -17.10
CA LYS A 223 10.03 -17.90 -17.41
C LYS A 223 10.11 -16.39 -17.17
N ASN A 224 11.24 -15.92 -16.58
CA ASN A 224 11.56 -14.50 -16.45
C ASN A 224 10.68 -13.69 -15.48
N ASN A 225 10.18 -14.28 -14.40
CA ASN A 225 9.57 -13.50 -13.33
C ASN A 225 10.68 -12.89 -12.47
N HIS A 226 10.96 -11.57 -12.67
CA HIS A 226 12.02 -10.86 -11.97
C HIS A 226 11.68 -9.39 -11.69
N HIS A 227 12.41 -8.84 -10.73
CA HIS A 227 12.36 -7.44 -10.31
C HIS A 227 13.75 -6.83 -10.37
N GLU A 228 13.79 -5.55 -10.71
CA GLU A 228 14.97 -4.73 -10.58
C GLU A 228 14.61 -3.44 -9.85
N THR A 229 15.45 -3.03 -8.92
CA THR A 229 15.29 -1.79 -8.17
C THR A 229 16.63 -1.07 -8.12
N PHE A 230 16.62 0.20 -8.48
CA PHE A 230 17.72 1.13 -8.28
C PHE A 230 17.21 2.35 -7.52
N TYR A 231 17.96 2.76 -6.49
CA TYR A 231 17.63 3.92 -5.69
C TYR A 231 18.88 4.74 -5.43
N ALA A 232 18.80 6.05 -5.63
CA ALA A 232 19.83 7.01 -5.26
C ALA A 232 19.20 8.18 -4.50
N ALA A 233 19.84 8.63 -3.44
CA ALA A 233 19.38 9.78 -2.66
C ALA A 233 20.57 10.60 -2.16
N ALA A 234 20.35 11.89 -1.98
CA ALA A 234 21.28 12.80 -1.33
C ALA A 234 20.52 13.73 -0.38
N ASP A 235 21.13 14.01 0.78
CA ASP A 235 20.70 14.99 1.76
C ASP A 235 21.79 16.02 1.93
N TRP A 236 21.40 17.30 1.90
CA TRP A 236 22.25 18.43 2.14
C TRP A 236 21.70 19.28 3.28
N ASP A 237 22.43 19.32 4.41
CA ASP A 237 22.17 20.25 5.50
C ASP A 237 22.74 21.62 5.09
N ILE A 238 21.86 22.49 4.56
CA ILE A 238 22.21 23.86 4.11
C ILE A 238 22.72 24.68 5.30
N ASN A 239 22.10 24.44 6.46
CA ASN A 239 22.50 24.93 7.77
C ASN A 239 21.96 23.94 8.84
N PRO A 240 22.25 24.14 10.15
CA PRO A 240 21.80 23.20 11.21
C PRO A 240 20.29 22.94 11.24
N ASP A 241 19.48 23.90 10.78
CA ASP A 241 18.02 23.85 10.87
C ASP A 241 17.34 23.53 9.52
N THR A 242 18.09 23.51 8.40
CA THR A 242 17.54 23.36 7.05
C THR A 242 18.20 22.21 6.32
N THR A 243 17.42 21.22 5.94
CA THR A 243 17.88 20.08 5.13
C THR A 243 17.10 20.03 3.81
N LEU A 244 17.83 19.99 2.68
CA LEU A 244 17.31 19.65 1.35
C LEU A 244 17.62 18.20 1.05
N GLY A 245 16.60 17.45 0.69
CA GLY A 245 16.73 16.06 0.25
C GLY A 245 16.28 15.89 -1.20
N VAL A 246 17.00 15.07 -1.96
CA VAL A 246 16.61 14.65 -3.32
C VAL A 246 16.74 13.14 -3.44
N GLY A 247 15.97 12.54 -4.35
CA GLY A 247 16.03 11.11 -4.56
C GLY A 247 15.47 10.69 -5.90
N TYR A 248 15.94 9.54 -6.37
CA TYR A 248 15.47 8.89 -7.58
C TYR A 248 15.28 7.40 -7.29
N LEU A 249 14.11 6.86 -7.65
CA LEU A 249 13.78 5.46 -7.54
C LEU A 249 13.35 4.92 -8.90
N TYR A 250 14.04 3.90 -9.37
CA TYR A 250 13.67 3.10 -10.53
C TYR A 250 13.25 1.72 -10.09
N GLN A 251 12.12 1.24 -10.61
CA GLN A 251 11.67 -0.14 -10.41
C GLN A 251 11.20 -0.72 -11.73
N GLN A 252 11.64 -1.93 -12.01
CA GLN A 252 11.17 -2.72 -13.15
C GLN A 252 10.63 -4.06 -12.65
N ARG A 253 9.58 -4.54 -13.30
CA ARG A 253 9.03 -5.87 -13.05
C ARG A 253 8.71 -6.57 -14.36
N HIS A 254 9.14 -7.83 -14.45
CA HIS A 254 8.75 -8.74 -15.51
C HIS A 254 8.07 -9.96 -14.89
N LEU A 255 7.00 -10.45 -15.53
CA LEU A 255 6.37 -11.71 -15.15
C LEU A 255 5.61 -12.33 -16.32
N ALA A 256 5.30 -13.62 -16.23
CA ALA A 256 4.35 -14.30 -17.08
C ALA A 256 2.96 -14.26 -16.44
N PRO A 257 2.00 -13.48 -16.96
CA PRO A 257 0.67 -13.40 -16.39
C PRO A 257 -0.03 -14.77 -16.36
N TYR A 258 -0.72 -14.98 -15.20
CA TYR A 258 -1.43 -16.21 -14.94
C TYR A 258 -2.82 -15.94 -14.46
N ASN A 259 -3.86 -15.92 -14.90
CA ASN A 259 -5.18 -15.60 -14.31
C ASN A 259 -5.82 -16.79 -13.56
N GLY A 260 -5.04 -17.77 -13.12
CA GLY A 260 -5.53 -18.92 -12.37
C GLY A 260 -6.16 -20.02 -13.23
N LEU A 261 -6.73 -20.97 -12.55
CA LEU A 261 -7.33 -22.16 -13.15
C LEU A 261 -8.81 -21.92 -13.52
N PRO A 262 -9.31 -22.55 -14.61
CA PRO A 262 -10.74 -22.74 -14.79
C PRO A 262 -11.26 -23.77 -13.77
N VAL A 263 -12.59 -23.93 -13.66
CA VAL A 263 -13.18 -25.07 -12.98
C VAL A 263 -13.31 -26.29 -13.90
N GLY A 264 -13.46 -27.47 -13.33
CA GLY A 264 -13.74 -28.70 -14.07
C GLY A 264 -15.11 -28.68 -14.72
N SER A 265 -15.42 -29.70 -15.53
CA SER A 265 -16.69 -29.84 -16.24
C SER A 265 -17.90 -29.86 -15.29
N SER A 266 -17.74 -30.40 -14.09
CA SER A 266 -18.75 -30.42 -13.01
C SER A 266 -18.95 -29.04 -12.34
N GLY A 267 -18.11 -28.04 -12.63
CA GLY A 267 -18.14 -26.72 -11.98
C GLY A 267 -17.35 -26.63 -10.67
N ASN A 268 -16.64 -27.69 -10.27
CA ASN A 268 -15.82 -27.71 -9.06
C ASN A 268 -14.41 -27.19 -9.30
N LEU A 269 -13.78 -26.67 -8.24
CA LEU A 269 -12.37 -26.32 -8.26
C LEU A 269 -11.51 -27.56 -8.57
N LEU A 270 -10.46 -27.36 -9.37
CA LEU A 270 -9.56 -28.44 -9.77
C LEU A 270 -8.57 -28.79 -8.66
N SER A 271 -8.33 -30.08 -8.46
CA SER A 271 -7.25 -30.54 -7.58
C SER A 271 -6.01 -30.85 -8.42
N LEU A 272 -5.25 -29.80 -8.73
CA LEU A 272 -4.01 -29.88 -9.51
C LEU A 272 -2.84 -29.38 -8.66
N PRO A 273 -1.59 -29.77 -9.01
CA PRO A 273 -0.41 -29.19 -8.37
C PRO A 273 -0.45 -27.65 -8.45
N ASN A 274 -0.02 -26.97 -7.37
CA ASN A 274 -0.07 -25.51 -7.29
C ASN A 274 0.80 -24.82 -8.35
N HIS A 275 1.79 -25.54 -8.89
CA HIS A 275 2.63 -25.06 -9.99
C HIS A 275 2.02 -25.23 -11.40
N THR A 276 0.75 -25.69 -11.51
CA THR A 276 0.07 -25.79 -12.81
C THR A 276 -0.13 -24.39 -13.40
N PHE A 277 0.34 -24.21 -14.62
CA PHE A 277 0.21 -22.96 -15.38
C PHE A 277 -0.77 -23.11 -16.54
N VAL A 278 -1.73 -22.18 -16.65
CA VAL A 278 -2.73 -22.16 -17.74
C VAL A 278 -2.56 -20.86 -18.52
N GLY A 279 -1.70 -20.90 -19.50
CA GLY A 279 -1.36 -19.76 -20.36
C GLY A 279 -0.36 -20.17 -21.43
N ALA A 280 -0.17 -19.34 -22.45
CA ALA A 280 0.81 -19.58 -23.50
C ALA A 280 2.23 -19.27 -23.02
N ASP A 281 3.25 -19.94 -23.61
CA ASP A 281 4.66 -19.70 -23.31
C ASP A 281 5.12 -18.26 -23.58
N TRP A 282 4.39 -17.53 -24.41
CA TRP A 282 4.66 -16.13 -24.73
C TRP A 282 3.94 -15.13 -23.81
N ASN A 283 3.21 -15.59 -22.78
CA ASN A 283 2.60 -14.69 -21.80
C ASN A 283 3.67 -13.78 -21.20
N LYS A 284 3.45 -12.48 -21.33
CA LYS A 284 4.39 -11.45 -20.93
C LYS A 284 3.70 -10.27 -20.28
N PHE A 285 4.28 -9.79 -19.22
CA PHE A 285 4.01 -8.50 -18.58
C PHE A 285 5.32 -7.82 -18.27
N LYS A 286 5.39 -6.51 -18.51
CA LYS A 286 6.50 -5.65 -18.13
C LYS A 286 5.95 -4.36 -17.53
N MET A 287 6.56 -3.89 -16.44
CA MET A 287 6.31 -2.60 -15.85
C MET A 287 7.63 -1.88 -15.58
N ASN A 288 7.67 -0.58 -15.86
CA ASN A 288 8.73 0.32 -15.46
C ASN A 288 8.14 1.48 -14.65
N SER A 289 8.86 1.93 -13.65
CA SER A 289 8.49 3.09 -12.83
C SER A 289 9.72 3.93 -12.54
N HIS A 290 9.60 5.23 -12.78
CA HIS A 290 10.59 6.25 -12.47
C HIS A 290 9.96 7.25 -11.52
N ASP A 291 10.53 7.42 -10.33
CA ASP A 291 10.07 8.35 -9.32
C ASP A 291 11.20 9.31 -8.96
N VAL A 292 10.96 10.61 -9.02
CA VAL A 292 11.87 11.67 -8.58
C VAL A 292 11.27 12.36 -7.37
N PHE A 293 12.08 12.59 -6.36
CA PHE A 293 11.68 13.21 -5.09
C PHE A 293 12.53 14.43 -4.79
N ALA A 294 11.91 15.44 -4.19
CA ALA A 294 12.60 16.53 -3.52
C ALA A 294 11.87 16.88 -2.24
N ASP A 295 12.58 17.15 -1.17
CA ASP A 295 12.00 17.60 0.10
C ASP A 295 12.91 18.66 0.76
N LEU A 296 12.28 19.71 1.29
CA LEU A 296 12.91 20.75 2.11
C LEU A 296 12.27 20.70 3.48
N LYS A 297 13.11 20.66 4.52
CA LYS A 297 12.71 20.65 5.92
C LYS A 297 13.40 21.82 6.63
N HIS A 298 12.65 22.49 7.48
CA HIS A 298 13.19 23.61 8.26
C HIS A 298 12.64 23.59 9.69
N TYR A 299 13.53 23.77 10.66
CA TYR A 299 13.21 23.97 12.06
C TYR A 299 13.28 25.45 12.39
N PHE A 300 12.19 26.00 12.92
CA PHE A 300 12.09 27.41 13.28
C PHE A 300 12.47 27.60 14.76
N ASP A 301 13.02 28.76 15.10
CA ASP A 301 13.45 29.11 16.46
C ASP A 301 12.31 29.06 17.50
N ASP A 302 11.05 29.22 17.04
CA ASP A 302 9.85 29.15 17.87
C ASP A 302 9.36 27.70 18.14
N GLY A 303 10.18 26.70 17.78
CA GLY A 303 9.85 25.28 17.88
C GLY A 303 8.95 24.78 16.75
N GLY A 304 8.65 25.60 15.75
CA GLY A 304 7.89 25.21 14.59
C GLY A 304 8.71 24.32 13.64
N TYR A 305 8.00 23.60 12.78
CA TYR A 305 8.59 22.73 11.77
C TYR A 305 7.87 22.89 10.43
N GLY A 306 8.60 23.24 9.40
CA GLY A 306 8.13 23.35 8.03
C GLY A 306 8.65 22.19 7.16
N LYS A 307 7.79 21.66 6.30
CA LYS A 307 8.17 20.68 5.29
C LYS A 307 7.51 21.02 3.96
N ILE A 308 8.30 21.00 2.89
CA ILE A 308 7.80 20.98 1.50
C ILE A 308 8.30 19.68 0.89
N GLY A 309 7.39 18.87 0.37
CA GLY A 309 7.71 17.62 -0.32
C GLY A 309 7.18 17.65 -1.75
N MET A 310 7.92 17.07 -2.68
CA MET A 310 7.59 17.00 -4.10
C MET A 310 7.89 15.60 -4.63
N ARG A 311 6.99 15.08 -5.48
CA ARG A 311 7.19 13.82 -6.20
C ARG A 311 6.70 13.96 -7.64
N TYR A 312 7.51 13.49 -8.58
CA TYR A 312 7.11 13.22 -9.95
C TYR A 312 7.29 11.74 -10.26
N SER A 313 6.33 11.14 -10.94
CA SER A 313 6.35 9.73 -11.33
C SER A 313 5.96 9.57 -12.78
N ASP A 314 6.71 8.72 -13.49
CA ASP A 314 6.39 8.22 -14.83
C ASP A 314 6.38 6.70 -14.80
N ARG A 315 5.24 6.10 -15.15
CA ARG A 315 5.02 4.66 -15.10
C ARG A 315 4.42 4.16 -16.38
N ASP A 316 4.94 3.06 -16.88
CA ASP A 316 4.36 2.30 -17.96
C ASP A 316 4.25 0.82 -17.62
N ALA A 317 3.20 0.18 -18.13
CA ALA A 317 3.04 -1.26 -18.03
C ALA A 317 2.43 -1.80 -19.31
N ASP A 318 3.04 -2.82 -19.87
CA ASP A 318 2.55 -3.53 -21.05
C ASP A 318 2.35 -5.03 -20.77
N SER A 319 1.31 -5.60 -21.33
CA SER A 319 1.08 -7.02 -21.26
C SER A 319 0.54 -7.59 -22.57
N ASN A 320 0.86 -8.87 -22.80
CA ASN A 320 0.28 -9.67 -23.88
C ASN A 320 0.21 -11.11 -23.39
N TYR A 321 -0.99 -11.62 -23.13
CA TYR A 321 -1.13 -12.92 -22.47
C TYR A 321 -2.47 -13.60 -22.74
N THR A 322 -2.54 -14.90 -22.47
CA THR A 322 -3.72 -15.76 -22.65
C THR A 322 -4.14 -16.42 -21.34
N PHE A 323 -5.41 -16.80 -21.29
CA PHE A 323 -6.00 -17.56 -20.18
C PHE A 323 -7.28 -18.28 -20.64
N ALA A 324 -7.85 -19.16 -19.81
CA ALA A 324 -9.05 -19.92 -20.13
C ALA A 324 -10.28 -18.99 -20.25
N ALA A 325 -11.09 -19.18 -21.29
CA ALA A 325 -12.30 -18.40 -21.56
C ALA A 325 -13.57 -19.00 -20.97
N ASN A 326 -13.57 -20.28 -20.63
CA ASN A 326 -14.69 -21.05 -20.09
C ASN A 326 -14.21 -22.16 -19.15
N LYS A 327 -15.16 -22.80 -18.44
CA LYS A 327 -14.89 -24.03 -17.69
C LYS A 327 -14.40 -25.16 -18.60
N LEU A 328 -13.71 -26.14 -18.04
CA LEU A 328 -13.30 -27.32 -18.81
C LEU A 328 -14.53 -28.11 -19.31
N SER A 329 -14.37 -28.66 -20.49
CA SER A 329 -15.26 -29.71 -21.02
C SER A 329 -14.98 -31.05 -20.35
N ALA A 330 -15.77 -32.07 -20.65
CA ALA A 330 -15.60 -33.43 -20.10
C ALA A 330 -14.24 -34.06 -20.50
N ASP A 331 -13.69 -33.67 -21.64
CA ASP A 331 -12.39 -34.08 -22.18
C ASP A 331 -11.24 -33.12 -21.79
N ASN A 332 -11.40 -32.33 -20.71
CA ASN A 332 -10.43 -31.41 -20.15
C ASN A 332 -9.92 -30.32 -21.11
N LYS A 333 -10.79 -29.79 -22.00
CA LYS A 333 -10.47 -28.71 -22.92
C LYS A 333 -11.20 -27.42 -22.57
N ALA A 334 -10.61 -26.29 -22.91
CA ALA A 334 -11.24 -24.99 -22.86
C ALA A 334 -10.89 -24.13 -24.08
N ASN A 335 -11.68 -23.09 -24.31
CA ASN A 335 -11.32 -22.04 -25.24
C ASN A 335 -10.29 -21.11 -24.58
N VAL A 336 -9.47 -20.48 -25.41
CA VAL A 336 -8.43 -19.56 -25.00
C VAL A 336 -8.78 -18.14 -25.43
N VAL A 337 -8.76 -17.22 -24.50
CA VAL A 337 -8.90 -15.79 -24.75
C VAL A 337 -7.56 -15.11 -24.49
N GLY A 338 -7.26 -14.09 -25.28
CA GLY A 338 -6.08 -13.24 -25.10
C GLY A 338 -6.46 -11.85 -24.63
N LEU A 339 -5.57 -11.24 -23.86
CA LEU A 339 -5.64 -9.85 -23.39
C LEU A 339 -4.27 -9.19 -23.54
N GLY A 340 -4.23 -8.11 -24.33
CA GLY A 340 -3.12 -7.16 -24.35
C GLY A 340 -3.51 -5.90 -23.58
N THR A 341 -2.60 -5.32 -22.82
CA THR A 341 -2.81 -4.03 -22.16
C THR A 341 -1.61 -3.13 -22.34
N GLU A 342 -1.84 -1.84 -22.43
CA GLU A 342 -0.83 -0.81 -22.35
C GLU A 342 -1.32 0.29 -21.41
N ILE A 343 -0.60 0.53 -20.32
CA ILE A 343 -0.92 1.51 -19.30
C ILE A 343 0.19 2.54 -19.24
N LYS A 344 -0.18 3.81 -19.35
CA LYS A 344 0.72 4.95 -19.18
C LYS A 344 0.18 5.84 -18.08
N GLN A 345 1.03 6.15 -17.11
CA GLN A 345 0.62 6.95 -15.96
C GLN A 345 1.72 7.96 -15.61
N LYS A 346 1.34 9.24 -15.55
CA LYS A 346 2.17 10.32 -15.05
C LYS A 346 1.51 10.98 -13.87
N ALA A 347 2.24 11.14 -12.79
CA ALA A 347 1.74 11.76 -11.57
C ALA A 347 2.72 12.81 -11.07
N PHE A 348 2.18 13.90 -10.53
CA PHE A 348 2.92 14.95 -9.84
C PHE A 348 2.21 15.28 -8.55
N ALA A 349 2.92 15.32 -7.44
CA ALA A 349 2.40 15.69 -6.14
C ALA A 349 3.33 16.68 -5.45
N VAL A 350 2.75 17.65 -4.77
CA VAL A 350 3.46 18.58 -3.87
C VAL A 350 2.61 18.79 -2.62
N ASP A 351 3.27 18.83 -1.48
CA ASP A 351 2.67 19.13 -0.18
C ASP A 351 3.57 20.08 0.59
N ALA A 352 2.98 21.14 1.13
CA ALA A 352 3.65 22.08 2.01
C ALA A 352 2.89 22.14 3.33
N SER A 353 3.59 21.88 4.42
CA SER A 353 3.00 21.87 5.77
C SER A 353 3.88 22.63 6.76
N TYR A 354 3.19 23.21 7.74
CA TYR A 354 3.80 23.86 8.89
C TYR A 354 3.14 23.34 10.16
N SER A 355 3.96 22.92 11.11
CA SER A 355 3.54 22.50 12.44
C SER A 355 4.13 23.42 13.48
N ARG A 356 3.33 23.79 14.47
CA ARG A 356 3.77 24.63 15.58
C ARG A 356 3.18 24.15 16.90
N PRO A 357 4.04 23.89 17.91
CA PRO A 357 3.58 23.76 19.29
C PRO A 357 3.13 25.12 19.81
N PHE A 358 2.08 25.14 20.64
CA PHE A 358 1.65 26.34 21.34
C PHE A 358 1.15 25.99 22.72
N ALA A 359 1.30 26.91 23.67
CA ALA A 359 0.78 26.76 25.03
C ALA A 359 -0.61 27.40 25.12
N LEU A 360 -1.54 26.71 25.80
CA LEU A 360 -2.81 27.28 26.22
C LEU A 360 -2.99 26.95 27.71
N GLY A 361 -2.90 27.97 28.55
CA GLY A 361 -2.73 27.74 29.99
C GLY A 361 -1.45 26.96 30.28
N ASN A 362 -1.56 25.88 31.02
CA ASN A 362 -0.41 25.03 31.41
C ASN A 362 -0.25 23.81 30.46
N THR A 363 -0.99 23.74 29.36
CA THR A 363 -0.94 22.58 28.46
C THR A 363 -0.23 22.91 27.14
N ALA A 364 0.61 21.98 26.70
CA ALA A 364 1.25 22.03 25.39
C ALA A 364 0.31 21.45 24.35
N ASN A 365 0.04 22.20 23.30
CA ASN A 365 -0.84 21.85 22.20
C ASN A 365 -0.08 21.91 20.89
N GLU A 366 -0.70 21.46 19.80
CA GLU A 366 -0.07 21.46 18.48
C GLU A 366 -1.07 21.85 17.40
N LEU A 367 -0.62 22.67 16.47
CA LEU A 367 -1.30 23.02 15.24
C LEU A 367 -0.47 22.56 14.04
N VAL A 368 -1.12 21.91 13.09
CA VAL A 368 -0.59 21.60 11.76
C VAL A 368 -1.50 22.25 10.73
N VAL A 369 -0.93 23.01 9.80
CA VAL A 369 -1.64 23.56 8.64
C VAL A 369 -0.85 23.27 7.39
N GLY A 370 -1.55 23.13 6.27
CA GLY A 370 -0.86 22.88 5.01
C GLY A 370 -1.75 22.98 3.79
N ALA A 371 -1.11 22.84 2.65
CA ALA A 371 -1.75 22.78 1.35
C ALA A 371 -1.03 21.77 0.45
N ASP A 372 -1.81 21.10 -0.38
CA ASP A 372 -1.27 20.13 -1.32
C ASP A 372 -1.87 20.28 -2.72
N TYR A 373 -1.15 19.77 -3.70
CA TYR A 373 -1.61 19.62 -5.06
C TYR A 373 -1.17 18.26 -5.60
N ASN A 374 -2.12 17.56 -6.21
CA ASN A 374 -1.90 16.27 -6.86
C ASN A 374 -2.44 16.31 -8.29
N ARG A 375 -1.68 15.77 -9.22
CA ARG A 375 -2.07 15.59 -10.62
C ARG A 375 -1.79 14.18 -11.06
N LEU A 376 -2.81 13.53 -11.65
CA LEU A 376 -2.70 12.26 -12.32
C LEU A 376 -3.11 12.39 -13.79
N ARG A 377 -2.38 11.73 -14.66
CA ARG A 377 -2.74 11.49 -16.06
C ARG A 377 -2.53 10.02 -16.34
N SER A 378 -3.60 9.31 -16.63
CA SER A 378 -3.57 7.85 -16.82
C SER A 378 -4.34 7.45 -18.08
N THR A 379 -3.75 6.58 -18.87
CA THR A 379 -4.38 5.93 -20.02
C THR A 379 -4.19 4.43 -19.89
N ASN A 380 -5.27 3.68 -20.01
CA ASN A 380 -5.28 2.22 -20.01
C ASN A 380 -5.93 1.71 -21.30
N GLU A 381 -5.11 1.18 -22.17
CA GLU A 381 -5.51 0.63 -23.46
C GLU A 381 -5.59 -0.88 -23.38
N GLN A 382 -6.63 -1.49 -23.93
CA GLN A 382 -6.83 -2.93 -23.90
C GLN A 382 -7.25 -3.47 -25.26
N GLY A 383 -6.59 -4.55 -25.68
CA GLY A 383 -6.95 -5.36 -26.84
C GLY A 383 -7.31 -6.79 -26.43
N ARG A 384 -8.48 -7.28 -26.83
CA ARG A 384 -8.96 -8.61 -26.44
C ARG A 384 -9.51 -9.39 -27.63
N ALA A 385 -9.21 -10.71 -27.69
CA ALA A 385 -9.75 -11.60 -28.71
C ALA A 385 -9.85 -13.05 -28.22
N ALA A 386 -10.69 -13.83 -28.86
CA ALA A 386 -10.61 -15.29 -28.81
C ALA A 386 -9.39 -15.73 -29.63
N VAL A 387 -8.49 -16.51 -29.02
CA VAL A 387 -7.22 -16.91 -29.64
C VAL A 387 -7.26 -18.34 -30.16
N ALA A 388 -7.81 -19.26 -29.38
CA ALA A 388 -7.93 -20.67 -29.77
C ALA A 388 -9.19 -21.30 -29.17
N ARG A 389 -9.63 -22.42 -29.73
CA ARG A 389 -10.81 -23.17 -29.28
C ARG A 389 -10.42 -24.62 -28.97
N ASN A 390 -11.10 -25.20 -27.99
CA ASN A 390 -11.00 -26.61 -27.63
C ASN A 390 -9.54 -27.07 -27.37
N VAL A 391 -8.75 -26.24 -26.68
CA VAL A 391 -7.37 -26.53 -26.30
C VAL A 391 -7.36 -27.38 -25.04
N ALA A 392 -6.63 -28.48 -25.04
CA ALA A 392 -6.46 -29.28 -23.84
C ALA A 392 -5.69 -28.51 -22.77
N LEU A 393 -6.00 -28.72 -21.48
CA LEU A 393 -5.42 -27.95 -20.38
C LEU A 393 -3.88 -28.02 -20.40
N GLY A 394 -3.30 -29.16 -20.74
CA GLY A 394 -1.84 -29.35 -20.85
C GLY A 394 -1.19 -28.65 -22.06
N ASP A 395 -1.96 -28.25 -23.07
CA ASP A 395 -1.46 -27.71 -24.33
C ASP A 395 -1.60 -26.18 -24.45
N PHE A 396 -2.04 -25.50 -23.39
CA PHE A 396 -2.16 -24.03 -23.38
C PHE A 396 -0.82 -23.34 -23.67
N HIS A 397 0.30 -23.94 -23.24
CA HIS A 397 1.65 -23.43 -23.47
C HIS A 397 1.99 -23.32 -24.97
N SER A 398 1.44 -24.18 -25.82
CA SER A 398 1.73 -24.25 -27.27
C SER A 398 0.81 -23.36 -28.14
N VAL A 399 -0.09 -22.58 -27.53
CA VAL A 399 -0.96 -21.65 -28.28
C VAL A 399 -0.09 -20.67 -29.08
N PRO A 400 -0.31 -20.54 -30.42
CA PRO A 400 0.49 -19.68 -31.28
C PRO A 400 0.50 -18.22 -30.82
N TYR A 401 1.64 -17.55 -31.02
CA TYR A 401 1.81 -16.14 -30.67
C TYR A 401 0.83 -15.23 -31.43
N VAL A 402 0.21 -14.32 -30.71
CA VAL A 402 -0.66 -13.28 -31.25
C VAL A 402 -0.32 -11.95 -30.57
N ASN A 403 -0.06 -10.89 -31.35
CA ASN A 403 0.04 -9.54 -30.81
C ASN A 403 -1.37 -8.93 -30.68
N LEU A 404 -1.90 -9.01 -29.47
CA LEU A 404 -3.30 -8.63 -29.19
C LEU A 404 -3.54 -7.12 -29.33
N MET A 405 -2.60 -6.30 -28.85
CA MET A 405 -2.73 -4.83 -28.95
C MET A 405 -2.61 -4.34 -30.38
N GLN A 406 -1.62 -4.82 -31.13
CA GLN A 406 -1.43 -4.44 -32.51
C GLN A 406 -2.66 -4.77 -33.36
N ASN A 407 -3.19 -5.99 -33.20
CA ASN A 407 -4.37 -6.43 -33.95
C ASN A 407 -5.64 -5.66 -33.55
N ALA A 408 -5.80 -5.37 -32.25
CA ALA A 408 -6.94 -4.57 -31.76
C ALA A 408 -6.90 -3.14 -32.31
N ARG A 409 -5.77 -2.47 -32.27
CA ARG A 409 -5.56 -1.13 -32.85
C ARG A 409 -5.79 -1.07 -34.35
N ALA A 410 -5.43 -2.15 -35.05
CA ALA A 410 -5.69 -2.29 -36.50
C ALA A 410 -7.17 -2.59 -36.83
N GLY A 411 -8.06 -2.73 -35.83
CA GLY A 411 -9.45 -3.09 -36.05
C GLY A 411 -9.67 -4.49 -36.62
N ALA A 412 -8.73 -5.42 -36.37
CA ALA A 412 -8.79 -6.77 -36.90
C ALA A 412 -10.10 -7.48 -36.46
N ARG A 413 -10.70 -8.24 -37.36
CA ARG A 413 -11.98 -8.92 -37.09
C ARG A 413 -11.87 -9.86 -35.88
N GLY A 414 -12.80 -9.72 -34.94
CA GLY A 414 -12.87 -10.54 -33.72
C GLY A 414 -12.05 -9.98 -32.56
N TYR A 415 -11.42 -8.81 -32.73
CA TYR A 415 -10.75 -8.08 -31.68
C TYR A 415 -11.63 -6.97 -31.14
N SER A 416 -11.62 -6.77 -29.84
CA SER A 416 -12.15 -5.56 -29.19
C SER A 416 -10.99 -4.67 -28.75
N HIS A 417 -11.17 -3.36 -28.90
CA HIS A 417 -10.24 -2.33 -28.49
C HIS A 417 -10.97 -1.35 -27.57
N THR A 418 -10.39 -1.02 -26.43
CA THR A 418 -10.91 -0.01 -25.49
C THR A 418 -9.78 0.85 -24.97
N VAL A 419 -10.05 2.14 -24.77
CA VAL A 419 -9.09 3.11 -24.26
C VAL A 419 -9.74 3.87 -23.11
N ALA A 420 -9.38 3.53 -21.87
CA ALA A 420 -9.85 4.27 -20.70
C ALA A 420 -8.84 5.36 -20.33
N THR A 421 -9.31 6.59 -20.27
CA THR A 421 -8.52 7.76 -19.86
C THR A 421 -9.05 8.32 -18.55
N GLU A 422 -8.14 8.66 -17.64
CA GLU A 422 -8.44 9.33 -16.38
C GLU A 422 -7.42 10.44 -16.13
N ASN A 423 -7.91 11.67 -16.02
CA ASN A 423 -7.14 12.84 -15.69
C ASN A 423 -7.72 13.44 -14.41
N LEU A 424 -6.94 13.49 -13.36
CA LEU A 424 -7.32 14.04 -12.07
C LEU A 424 -6.38 15.18 -11.69
N ASP A 425 -6.95 16.31 -11.30
CA ASP A 425 -6.25 17.43 -10.65
C ASP A 425 -6.94 17.67 -9.31
N GLU A 426 -6.18 17.71 -8.24
CA GLU A 426 -6.67 17.96 -6.89
C GLU A 426 -5.83 19.03 -6.22
N PHE A 427 -6.50 19.91 -5.50
CA PHE A 427 -5.90 20.92 -4.64
C PHE A 427 -6.61 20.87 -3.29
N GLY A 428 -5.87 20.95 -2.19
CA GLY A 428 -6.45 20.98 -0.85
C GLY A 428 -5.70 21.92 0.09
N VAL A 429 -6.48 22.47 1.01
CA VAL A 429 -5.95 23.11 2.22
C VAL A 429 -6.48 22.35 3.41
N TYR A 430 -5.66 22.15 4.42
CA TYR A 430 -6.02 21.35 5.58
C TYR A 430 -5.44 21.93 6.87
N GLY A 431 -6.09 21.60 7.98
CA GLY A 431 -5.60 21.91 9.31
C GLY A 431 -5.94 20.81 10.29
N LYS A 432 -5.04 20.60 11.26
CA LYS A 432 -5.21 19.67 12.38
C LYS A 432 -4.74 20.37 13.66
N SER A 433 -5.52 20.22 14.72
CA SER A 433 -5.13 20.67 16.06
C SER A 433 -5.17 19.50 17.02
N VAL A 434 -4.17 19.40 17.88
CA VAL A 434 -4.15 18.52 19.04
C VAL A 434 -4.20 19.42 20.26
N PHE A 435 -5.28 19.30 21.03
CA PHE A 435 -5.56 20.11 22.20
C PHE A 435 -5.59 19.21 23.45
N HIS A 436 -4.89 19.62 24.49
CA HIS A 436 -4.83 18.91 25.77
C HIS A 436 -5.55 19.75 26.85
N PRO A 437 -6.85 19.58 27.04
CA PRO A 437 -7.60 20.34 28.07
C PRO A 437 -7.16 19.98 29.49
N VAL A 438 -6.70 18.75 29.68
CA VAL A 438 -6.10 18.22 30.91
C VAL A 438 -4.97 17.23 30.55
N ASP A 439 -4.06 16.96 31.45
CA ASP A 439 -2.82 16.19 31.21
C ASP A 439 -3.04 14.80 30.56
N ARG A 440 -4.19 14.16 30.79
CA ARG A 440 -4.47 12.80 30.29
C ARG A 440 -5.45 12.74 29.12
N LEU A 441 -5.93 13.88 28.64
CA LEU A 441 -6.91 13.92 27.56
C LEU A 441 -6.39 14.73 26.39
N SER A 442 -6.27 14.08 25.24
CA SER A 442 -5.98 14.72 23.96
C SER A 442 -7.24 14.76 23.11
N LEU A 443 -7.64 15.94 22.69
CA LEU A 443 -8.71 16.15 21.71
C LEU A 443 -8.08 16.55 20.38
N ILE A 444 -8.44 15.82 19.32
CA ILE A 444 -7.89 16.03 17.99
C ILE A 444 -9.03 16.48 17.08
N GLY A 445 -8.88 17.64 16.47
CA GLY A 445 -9.77 18.14 15.44
C GLY A 445 -9.01 18.33 14.14
N GLY A 446 -9.63 17.98 13.02
CA GLY A 446 -9.04 18.20 11.72
C GLY A 446 -10.07 18.52 10.66
N TRP A 447 -9.67 19.29 9.67
CA TRP A 447 -10.52 19.67 8.54
C TRP A 447 -9.70 19.74 7.26
N ARG A 448 -10.35 19.47 6.14
CA ARG A 448 -9.82 19.67 4.80
C ARG A 448 -10.87 20.29 3.90
N LEU A 449 -10.48 21.29 3.13
CA LEU A 449 -11.22 21.78 2.00
C LEU A 449 -10.47 21.39 0.73
N GLY A 450 -11.00 20.39 0.01
CA GLY A 450 -10.42 19.84 -1.19
C GLY A 450 -11.24 20.22 -2.42
N HIS A 451 -10.55 20.59 -3.51
CA HIS A 451 -11.15 20.81 -4.82
C HIS A 451 -10.56 19.80 -5.80
N TYR A 452 -11.43 19.05 -6.48
CA TYR A 452 -10.99 18.14 -7.55
C TYR A 452 -11.62 18.52 -8.89
N LYS A 453 -10.87 18.25 -9.94
CA LYS A 453 -11.33 18.25 -11.32
C LYS A 453 -10.92 16.93 -11.95
N ILE A 454 -11.90 16.15 -12.40
CA ILE A 454 -11.69 14.87 -13.05
C ILE A 454 -12.22 14.93 -14.50
N GLU A 455 -11.46 14.36 -15.42
CA GLU A 455 -11.86 14.09 -16.79
C GLU A 455 -11.66 12.61 -17.04
N ALA A 456 -12.72 11.88 -17.35
CA ALA A 456 -12.65 10.44 -17.56
C ALA A 456 -13.58 10.00 -18.71
N GLY A 457 -13.18 8.95 -19.41
CA GLY A 457 -13.97 8.43 -20.52
C GLY A 457 -13.29 7.32 -21.31
N ASP A 458 -13.91 6.95 -22.42
CA ASP A 458 -13.42 5.92 -23.35
C ASP A 458 -13.03 6.59 -24.68
N GLY A 459 -11.78 6.38 -25.12
CA GLY A 459 -11.21 7.03 -26.29
C GLY A 459 -11.15 8.55 -26.17
N ASP A 460 -11.69 9.26 -27.15
CA ASP A 460 -11.69 10.73 -27.21
C ASP A 460 -12.92 11.34 -26.52
N GLU A 461 -13.90 10.53 -26.10
CA GLU A 461 -15.09 11.01 -25.40
C GLU A 461 -14.81 11.14 -23.90
N LEU A 462 -14.36 12.32 -23.47
CA LEU A 462 -14.05 12.62 -22.08
C LEU A 462 -15.17 13.44 -21.42
N HIS A 463 -15.65 12.94 -20.30
CA HIS A 463 -16.63 13.60 -19.44
C HIS A 463 -15.91 14.25 -18.25
N LYS A 464 -16.43 15.40 -17.82
CA LYS A 464 -15.77 16.26 -16.81
C LYS A 464 -16.65 16.41 -15.58
N ALA A 465 -16.02 16.37 -14.41
CA ALA A 465 -16.64 16.79 -13.17
C ALA A 465 -15.65 17.61 -12.34
N SER A 466 -16.18 18.60 -11.63
CA SER A 466 -15.38 19.45 -10.76
C SER A 466 -16.19 19.76 -9.51
N LYS A 467 -15.59 19.62 -8.33
CA LYS A 467 -16.31 19.82 -7.08
C LYS A 467 -15.36 20.19 -5.95
N THR A 468 -15.86 21.08 -5.08
CA THR A 468 -15.23 21.35 -3.79
C THR A 468 -15.94 20.55 -2.72
N LYS A 469 -15.18 19.91 -1.84
CA LYS A 469 -15.67 19.10 -0.74
C LYS A 469 -14.95 19.48 0.56
N PHE A 470 -15.74 19.50 1.63
CA PHE A 470 -15.24 19.60 2.99
C PHE A 470 -15.25 18.20 3.62
N THR A 471 -14.15 17.82 4.29
CA THR A 471 -14.07 16.62 5.12
C THR A 471 -13.60 16.99 6.52
N GLY A 472 -14.17 16.33 7.51
CA GLY A 472 -13.86 16.52 8.90
C GLY A 472 -13.27 15.27 9.53
N TYR A 473 -12.45 15.49 10.55
CA TYR A 473 -11.88 14.49 11.41
C TYR A 473 -12.01 14.92 12.85
N ALA A 474 -12.41 14.01 13.73
CA ALA A 474 -12.42 14.23 15.15
C ALA A 474 -11.89 13.00 15.89
N GLY A 475 -11.09 13.19 16.89
CA GLY A 475 -10.55 12.12 17.71
C GLY A 475 -10.37 12.55 19.16
N ALA A 476 -10.36 11.58 20.05
CA ALA A 476 -10.01 11.75 21.45
C ALA A 476 -9.13 10.58 21.90
N VAL A 477 -8.12 10.88 22.69
CA VAL A 477 -7.27 9.89 23.36
C VAL A 477 -7.29 10.21 24.85
N TYR A 478 -7.60 9.21 25.65
CA TYR A 478 -7.57 9.31 27.11
C TYR A 478 -6.55 8.33 27.67
N ASP A 479 -5.50 8.87 28.30
CA ASP A 479 -4.45 8.10 28.93
C ASP A 479 -4.91 7.57 30.28
N LEU A 480 -5.12 6.25 30.37
CA LEU A 480 -5.42 5.56 31.64
C LEU A 480 -4.22 5.64 32.60
N ASN A 481 -3.05 5.50 32.03
CA ASN A 481 -1.74 5.65 32.67
C ASN A 481 -0.65 5.88 31.57
N ASP A 482 0.61 5.91 31.97
CA ASP A 482 1.74 6.20 31.08
C ASP A 482 1.91 5.18 29.92
N ASN A 483 1.35 3.98 30.07
CA ASN A 483 1.49 2.92 29.08
C ASN A 483 0.20 2.61 28.31
N ASN A 484 -0.96 3.05 28.78
CA ASN A 484 -2.26 2.57 28.29
C ASN A 484 -3.20 3.73 27.99
N SER A 485 -3.83 3.69 26.83
CA SER A 485 -4.76 4.72 26.36
C SER A 485 -6.02 4.11 25.76
N LEU A 486 -7.17 4.78 25.97
CA LEU A 486 -8.39 4.56 25.22
C LEU A 486 -8.50 5.64 24.15
N TYR A 487 -9.09 5.31 23.01
CA TYR A 487 -9.36 6.29 21.97
C TYR A 487 -10.70 6.11 21.32
N ALA A 488 -11.20 7.20 20.76
CA ALA A 488 -12.34 7.20 19.85
C ALA A 488 -12.07 8.16 18.70
N SER A 489 -12.55 7.84 17.50
CA SER A 489 -12.43 8.72 16.36
C SER A 489 -13.59 8.62 15.38
N PHE A 490 -13.78 9.72 14.66
CA PHE A 490 -14.65 9.84 13.52
C PHE A 490 -13.84 10.39 12.34
N SER A 491 -13.92 9.74 11.20
CA SER A 491 -13.24 10.15 9.98
C SER A 491 -14.17 10.08 8.78
N GLN A 492 -13.95 10.99 7.82
CA GLN A 492 -14.70 11.08 6.58
C GLN A 492 -13.74 11.08 5.39
N LEU A 493 -14.25 10.61 4.24
CA LEU A 493 -13.60 10.81 2.96
C LEU A 493 -14.63 10.86 1.83
N TYR A 494 -14.18 11.30 0.67
CA TYR A 494 -14.90 11.11 -0.59
C TYR A 494 -13.92 10.66 -1.68
N THR A 495 -14.46 9.93 -2.68
CA THR A 495 -13.69 9.47 -3.85
C THR A 495 -14.46 9.86 -5.11
N PRO A 496 -13.88 10.64 -6.06
CA PRO A 496 -14.48 10.89 -7.36
C PRO A 496 -14.74 9.57 -8.09
N GLN A 497 -15.77 9.54 -8.93
CA GLN A 497 -16.14 8.35 -9.71
C GLN A 497 -16.04 8.64 -11.20
N THR A 498 -15.53 7.66 -11.95
CA THR A 498 -15.36 7.73 -13.42
C THR A 498 -16.55 7.16 -14.19
N SER A 499 -17.55 6.58 -13.50
CA SER A 499 -18.75 5.99 -14.11
C SER A 499 -19.75 7.05 -14.54
N LEU A 500 -20.39 6.86 -15.70
CA LEU A 500 -21.36 7.78 -16.27
C LEU A 500 -22.79 7.47 -15.82
N GLY A 501 -23.51 8.51 -15.41
CA GLY A 501 -24.93 8.48 -15.11
C GLY A 501 -25.82 8.43 -16.37
N THR A 502 -27.15 8.32 -16.16
CA THR A 502 -28.14 8.37 -17.23
C THR A 502 -28.21 9.70 -17.96
N ASP A 503 -27.78 10.76 -17.29
CA ASP A 503 -27.70 12.12 -17.82
C ASP A 503 -26.41 12.37 -18.65
N GLY A 504 -25.56 11.36 -18.79
CA GLY A 504 -24.28 11.48 -19.51
C GLY A 504 -23.16 12.15 -18.71
N ASN A 505 -23.42 12.52 -17.45
CA ASN A 505 -22.43 13.12 -16.56
C ASN A 505 -21.74 12.05 -15.71
N LEU A 506 -20.54 12.36 -15.20
CA LEU A 506 -19.90 11.54 -14.18
C LEU A 506 -20.73 11.54 -12.90
N LEU A 507 -20.81 10.38 -12.25
CA LEU A 507 -21.54 10.24 -11.00
C LEU A 507 -20.97 11.15 -9.91
N LYS A 508 -21.84 11.53 -8.96
CA LYS A 508 -21.40 12.19 -7.73
C LYS A 508 -20.38 11.33 -7.00
N ALA A 509 -19.45 11.97 -6.29
CA ALA A 509 -18.43 11.28 -5.54
C ALA A 509 -19.02 10.25 -4.55
N ARG A 510 -18.36 9.13 -4.40
CA ARG A 510 -18.57 8.13 -3.36
C ARG A 510 -18.18 8.75 -2.01
N GLU A 511 -18.90 8.44 -0.96
CA GLU A 511 -18.69 9.02 0.37
C GLU A 511 -18.55 7.92 1.42
N GLY A 512 -17.51 8.02 2.26
CA GLY A 512 -17.27 7.14 3.36
C GLY A 512 -17.16 7.86 4.70
N ASN A 513 -17.63 7.21 5.75
CA ASN A 513 -17.35 7.64 7.11
C ASN A 513 -17.10 6.42 8.01
N GLN A 514 -16.30 6.63 9.04
CA GLN A 514 -15.97 5.60 10.01
C GLN A 514 -16.02 6.13 11.42
N PHE A 515 -16.61 5.34 12.31
CA PHE A 515 -16.41 5.42 13.75
C PHE A 515 -15.49 4.30 14.19
N GLU A 516 -14.53 4.65 15.02
CA GLU A 516 -13.60 3.68 15.60
C GLU A 516 -13.39 4.00 17.07
N VAL A 517 -13.41 2.97 17.91
CA VAL A 517 -13.04 3.04 19.32
C VAL A 517 -12.04 1.95 19.61
N GLY A 518 -11.14 2.18 20.53
CA GLY A 518 -10.15 1.16 20.84
C GLY A 518 -9.28 1.47 22.04
N TYR A 519 -8.37 0.53 22.24
CA TYR A 519 -7.33 0.55 23.26
C TYR A 519 -5.97 0.47 22.59
N LYS A 520 -5.00 1.19 23.13
CA LYS A 520 -3.59 1.13 22.75
C LYS A 520 -2.72 1.03 23.98
N GLY A 521 -1.72 0.16 23.92
CA GLY A 521 -0.70 0.03 24.94
C GLY A 521 0.69 0.19 24.33
N SER A 522 1.59 0.79 25.08
CA SER A 522 3.01 0.91 24.76
C SER A 522 3.83 0.56 25.98
N TYR A 523 4.73 -0.40 25.86
CA TYR A 523 5.48 -1.00 26.96
C TYR A 523 6.96 -1.07 26.59
N MET A 524 7.82 -1.25 27.62
CA MET A 524 9.26 -1.43 27.44
C MET A 524 9.91 -0.26 26.68
N ASP A 525 9.61 0.96 27.13
CA ASP A 525 10.09 2.21 26.51
C ASP A 525 9.68 2.28 25.03
N ASP A 526 8.39 2.06 24.74
CA ASP A 526 7.75 2.06 23.41
C ASP A 526 8.23 0.96 22.44
N ARG A 527 8.98 -0.04 22.94
CA ARG A 527 9.47 -1.15 22.13
C ARG A 527 8.43 -2.26 21.89
N LEU A 528 7.35 -2.30 22.66
CA LEU A 528 6.23 -3.23 22.49
C LEU A 528 4.92 -2.47 22.43
N ASN A 529 4.26 -2.52 21.29
CA ASN A 529 2.99 -1.85 21.04
C ASN A 529 1.86 -2.87 20.94
N THR A 530 0.71 -2.55 21.55
CA THR A 530 -0.51 -3.35 21.47
C THR A 530 -1.70 -2.49 21.04
N ARG A 531 -2.64 -3.08 20.33
CA ARG A 531 -3.85 -2.41 19.88
C ARG A 531 -5.04 -3.37 19.85
N VAL A 532 -6.20 -2.86 20.30
CA VAL A 532 -7.51 -3.46 20.05
C VAL A 532 -8.41 -2.37 19.50
N SER A 533 -9.07 -2.61 18.39
CA SER A 533 -9.99 -1.65 17.76
C SER A 533 -11.30 -2.29 17.37
N LEU A 534 -12.38 -1.53 17.56
CA LEU A 534 -13.73 -1.81 17.09
C LEU A 534 -14.10 -0.71 16.10
N TYR A 535 -14.54 -1.07 14.91
CA TYR A 535 -14.85 -0.09 13.87
C TYR A 535 -16.20 -0.36 13.21
N ARG A 536 -16.80 0.71 12.72
CA ARG A 536 -17.95 0.70 11.82
C ARG A 536 -17.75 1.71 10.70
N LEU A 537 -17.63 1.21 9.47
CA LEU A 537 -17.43 1.97 8.25
C LEU A 537 -18.73 1.93 7.42
N LYS A 538 -19.18 3.09 6.97
CA LYS A 538 -20.32 3.25 6.06
C LYS A 538 -19.84 3.85 4.74
N ASP A 539 -20.20 3.20 3.65
CA ASP A 539 -19.92 3.58 2.28
C ASP A 539 -21.24 3.85 1.55
N LYS A 540 -21.32 4.97 0.86
CA LYS A 540 -22.51 5.44 0.14
C LYS A 540 -22.14 5.90 -1.27
N ASN A 541 -23.14 5.92 -2.14
CA ASN A 541 -23.07 6.41 -3.50
C ASN A 541 -22.14 5.59 -4.42
N ALA A 542 -21.80 4.36 -4.08
CA ALA A 542 -21.04 3.51 -4.99
C ALA A 542 -21.80 3.32 -6.31
N ALA A 543 -21.07 3.37 -7.42
CA ALA A 543 -21.64 3.19 -8.76
C ALA A 543 -22.31 1.81 -8.91
N ALA A 544 -23.58 1.80 -9.31
CA ALA A 544 -24.38 0.61 -9.56
C ALA A 544 -24.79 0.59 -11.04
N PRO A 545 -24.40 -0.43 -11.84
CA PRO A 545 -24.80 -0.50 -13.23
C PRO A 545 -26.31 -0.73 -13.34
N LEU A 546 -26.97 0.01 -14.22
CA LEU A 546 -28.42 -0.13 -14.46
C LEU A 546 -28.77 -1.41 -15.22
N ASN A 547 -27.83 -1.89 -16.02
CA ASN A 547 -27.93 -3.19 -16.69
C ASN A 547 -26.58 -3.95 -16.56
N PRO A 548 -26.44 -4.84 -15.57
CA PRO A 548 -25.19 -5.56 -15.31
C PRO A 548 -24.71 -6.46 -16.47
N ASN A 549 -25.60 -6.81 -17.37
CA ASN A 549 -25.29 -7.66 -18.53
C ASN A 549 -24.80 -6.87 -19.76
N ASN A 550 -24.87 -5.54 -19.72
CA ASN A 550 -24.42 -4.67 -20.79
C ASN A 550 -23.12 -3.94 -20.36
N ARG A 551 -22.05 -4.09 -21.12
CA ARG A 551 -20.76 -3.43 -20.85
C ARG A 551 -20.83 -1.91 -20.99
N ASN A 552 -21.68 -1.40 -21.85
CA ASN A 552 -21.91 0.03 -22.08
C ASN A 552 -23.08 0.54 -21.24
N THR A 553 -23.34 -0.06 -20.09
CA THR A 553 -24.42 0.38 -19.20
C THR A 553 -24.13 1.74 -18.60
N ARG A 554 -25.18 2.50 -18.34
CA ARG A 554 -25.14 3.69 -17.47
C ARG A 554 -25.21 3.24 -16.01
N TYR A 555 -24.80 4.09 -15.12
CA TYR A 555 -24.70 3.81 -13.69
C TYR A 555 -25.57 4.75 -12.87
N ALA A 556 -25.88 4.33 -11.66
CA ALA A 556 -26.51 5.18 -10.64
C ALA A 556 -25.72 5.11 -9.33
N ALA A 557 -25.63 6.21 -8.61
CA ALA A 557 -24.92 6.30 -7.33
C ALA A 557 -25.78 5.77 -6.17
N LEU A 558 -26.09 4.48 -6.17
CA LEU A 558 -27.03 3.81 -5.27
C LEU A 558 -26.38 2.89 -4.24
N GLY A 559 -25.18 2.37 -4.50
CA GLY A 559 -24.53 1.40 -3.63
C GLY A 559 -24.37 1.90 -2.21
N LYS A 560 -24.79 1.09 -1.24
CA LYS A 560 -24.66 1.37 0.19
C LYS A 560 -24.18 0.13 0.92
N ARG A 561 -23.07 0.26 1.64
CA ARG A 561 -22.39 -0.84 2.34
C ARG A 561 -22.04 -0.44 3.76
N VAL A 562 -22.02 -1.42 4.67
CA VAL A 562 -21.58 -1.26 6.05
C VAL A 562 -20.59 -2.37 6.38
N MET A 563 -19.40 -1.98 6.87
CA MET A 563 -18.37 -2.88 7.36
C MET A 563 -18.16 -2.66 8.84
N GLU A 564 -18.18 -3.73 9.60
CA GLU A 564 -18.00 -3.74 11.05
C GLU A 564 -16.97 -4.80 11.41
N GLY A 565 -16.18 -4.56 12.42
CA GLY A 565 -15.20 -5.56 12.82
C GLY A 565 -14.41 -5.23 14.06
N VAL A 566 -13.57 -6.20 14.40
CA VAL A 566 -12.62 -6.15 15.51
C VAL A 566 -11.23 -6.45 14.96
N GLU A 567 -10.25 -5.67 15.34
CA GLU A 567 -8.84 -5.91 15.01
C GLU A 567 -8.00 -5.86 16.28
N THR A 568 -7.09 -6.81 16.42
CA THR A 568 -6.08 -6.81 17.48
C THR A 568 -4.70 -6.91 16.87
N GLU A 569 -3.72 -6.28 17.49
CA GLU A 569 -2.32 -6.35 17.04
C GLU A 569 -1.37 -6.18 18.23
N ILE A 570 -0.27 -6.91 18.20
CA ILE A 570 0.90 -6.75 19.06
C ILE A 570 2.13 -6.77 18.17
N SER A 571 3.02 -5.79 18.34
CA SER A 571 4.26 -5.67 17.56
C SER A 571 5.39 -5.09 18.40
N GLY A 572 6.56 -5.72 18.36
CA GLY A 572 7.76 -5.26 19.06
C GLY A 572 8.49 -6.32 19.85
N ALA A 573 9.27 -5.87 20.83
CA ALA A 573 10.11 -6.70 21.69
C ALA A 573 9.37 -7.12 22.96
N ILE A 574 9.14 -8.42 23.17
CA ILE A 574 8.70 -8.96 24.45
C ILE A 574 9.85 -8.93 25.45
N THR A 575 11.05 -9.22 24.97
CA THR A 575 12.32 -9.04 25.66
C THR A 575 13.36 -8.54 24.65
N PRO A 576 14.55 -8.06 25.07
CA PRO A 576 15.59 -7.67 24.11
C PRO A 576 15.97 -8.76 23.09
N LYS A 577 15.71 -10.03 23.39
CA LYS A 577 16.01 -11.18 22.52
C LYS A 577 14.80 -11.76 21.80
N TRP A 578 13.59 -11.32 22.15
CA TRP A 578 12.35 -11.92 21.66
C TRP A 578 11.44 -10.89 21.03
N GLN A 579 11.31 -10.96 19.71
CA GLN A 579 10.47 -10.10 18.91
C GLN A 579 9.18 -10.81 18.51
N ILE A 580 8.08 -10.06 18.42
CA ILE A 580 6.78 -10.56 18.00
C ILE A 580 6.07 -9.56 17.08
N HIS A 581 5.35 -10.07 16.09
CA HIS A 581 4.31 -9.35 15.37
C HIS A 581 3.14 -10.30 15.15
N ALA A 582 2.04 -10.05 15.82
CA ALA A 582 0.86 -10.89 15.75
C ALA A 582 -0.41 -10.06 15.73
N GLY A 583 -1.47 -10.61 15.17
CA GLY A 583 -2.78 -9.99 15.22
C GLY A 583 -3.87 -10.86 14.66
N TYR A 584 -5.09 -10.43 14.96
CA TYR A 584 -6.33 -11.08 14.53
C TYR A 584 -7.30 -10.03 14.02
N SER A 585 -8.05 -10.36 12.99
CA SER A 585 -9.10 -9.54 12.42
C SER A 585 -10.38 -10.33 12.22
N TYR A 586 -11.49 -9.75 12.67
CA TYR A 586 -12.84 -10.19 12.35
C TYR A 586 -13.51 -9.11 11.50
N LEU A 587 -14.09 -9.50 10.37
CA LEU A 587 -14.80 -8.63 9.43
C LEU A 587 -16.22 -9.13 9.19
N HIS A 588 -17.20 -8.26 9.42
CA HIS A 588 -18.59 -8.45 9.03
C HIS A 588 -18.99 -7.39 8.00
N SER A 589 -19.39 -7.83 6.81
CA SER A 589 -19.83 -6.97 5.71
C SER A 589 -21.32 -7.10 5.45
N GLN A 590 -22.02 -5.95 5.32
CA GLN A 590 -23.44 -5.88 4.99
C GLN A 590 -23.63 -5.00 3.76
N ILE A 591 -24.20 -5.56 2.70
CA ILE A 591 -24.61 -4.82 1.52
C ILE A 591 -26.07 -4.42 1.73
N LYS A 592 -26.29 -3.14 2.01
CA LYS A 592 -27.65 -2.59 2.26
C LYS A 592 -28.38 -2.27 0.95
N THR A 593 -27.62 -1.79 -0.04
CA THR A 593 -28.10 -1.61 -1.41
C THR A 593 -26.97 -2.05 -2.32
N ALA A 594 -27.22 -3.07 -3.15
CA ALA A 594 -26.23 -3.58 -4.05
C ALA A 594 -25.85 -2.53 -5.10
N ALA A 595 -24.55 -2.38 -5.33
CA ALA A 595 -24.04 -1.60 -6.44
C ALA A 595 -24.10 -2.47 -7.73
N ASN A 596 -23.36 -3.57 -7.72
CA ASN A 596 -23.45 -4.59 -8.75
C ASN A 596 -22.93 -5.92 -8.19
N SER A 597 -23.30 -7.02 -8.81
CA SER A 597 -22.90 -8.34 -8.36
C SER A 597 -21.38 -8.58 -8.41
N ARG A 598 -20.67 -7.88 -9.30
CA ARG A 598 -19.23 -8.03 -9.44
C ARG A 598 -18.47 -7.30 -8.33
N ASP A 599 -18.79 -6.03 -8.08
CA ASP A 599 -18.10 -5.22 -7.06
C ASP A 599 -18.51 -5.65 -5.65
N ASP A 600 -19.78 -6.02 -5.46
CA ASP A 600 -20.24 -6.55 -4.18
C ASP A 600 -19.69 -7.97 -3.92
N GLY A 601 -19.43 -8.72 -4.99
CA GLY A 601 -18.80 -10.04 -4.93
C GLY A 601 -17.38 -10.02 -4.35
N ILE A 602 -16.69 -8.88 -4.38
CA ILE A 602 -15.36 -8.75 -3.77
C ILE A 602 -15.40 -8.99 -2.25
N PHE A 603 -16.50 -8.62 -1.58
CA PHE A 603 -16.65 -8.80 -0.14
C PHE A 603 -16.78 -10.28 0.25
N LEU A 604 -17.23 -11.15 -0.67
CA LEU A 604 -17.25 -12.60 -0.45
C LEU A 604 -15.85 -13.21 -0.44
N LEU A 605 -14.87 -12.55 -1.06
CA LEU A 605 -13.46 -12.93 -1.08
C LEU A 605 -12.70 -12.49 0.16
N MET A 606 -13.35 -11.69 1.02
CA MET A 606 -12.80 -11.30 2.31
C MET A 606 -13.13 -12.36 3.36
N PRO A 607 -12.12 -12.93 4.04
CA PRO A 607 -12.37 -13.88 5.11
C PRO A 607 -13.03 -13.17 6.29
N LYS A 608 -13.97 -13.85 6.96
CA LYS A 608 -14.55 -13.35 8.20
C LYS A 608 -13.53 -13.28 9.32
N HIS A 609 -12.61 -14.24 9.36
CA HIS A 609 -11.56 -14.36 10.37
C HIS A 609 -10.22 -14.50 9.69
N SER A 610 -9.24 -13.72 10.12
CA SER A 610 -7.84 -13.88 9.73
C SER A 610 -6.92 -13.65 10.92
N ALA A 611 -5.81 -14.39 10.97
CA ALA A 611 -4.81 -14.27 12.01
C ALA A 611 -3.42 -14.44 11.41
N ASN A 612 -2.48 -13.63 11.88
CA ASN A 612 -1.08 -13.73 11.53
C ASN A 612 -0.26 -13.67 12.82
N LEU A 613 0.77 -14.50 12.89
CA LEU A 613 1.78 -14.48 13.93
C LEU A 613 3.14 -14.65 13.26
N TRP A 614 4.08 -13.85 13.66
CA TRP A 614 5.50 -14.04 13.39
C TRP A 614 6.30 -13.67 14.63
N THR A 615 7.28 -14.49 14.98
CA THR A 615 8.13 -14.26 16.14
C THR A 615 9.55 -14.70 15.86
N THR A 616 10.52 -14.01 16.44
CA THR A 616 11.94 -14.39 16.40
C THR A 616 12.54 -14.36 17.79
N TYR A 617 13.44 -15.30 18.05
CA TYR A 617 14.16 -15.41 19.31
C TYR A 617 15.67 -15.58 19.08
N GLU A 618 16.46 -14.73 19.71
CA GLU A 618 17.92 -14.84 19.72
C GLU A 618 18.35 -15.92 20.75
N VAL A 619 18.55 -17.14 20.25
CA VAL A 619 18.94 -18.30 21.07
C VAL A 619 20.34 -18.11 21.63
N THR A 620 21.24 -17.60 20.80
CA THR A 620 22.60 -17.18 21.18
C THR A 620 22.95 -15.90 20.44
N PRO A 621 24.02 -15.16 20.82
CA PRO A 621 24.45 -13.98 20.05
C PRO A 621 24.74 -14.23 18.56
N LYS A 622 24.87 -15.49 18.17
CA LYS A 622 25.13 -15.91 16.77
C LYS A 622 23.91 -16.54 16.09
N LEU A 623 22.95 -17.09 16.84
CA LEU A 623 21.82 -17.84 16.29
C LEU A 623 20.50 -17.22 16.66
N THR A 624 19.73 -16.81 15.64
CA THR A 624 18.34 -16.38 15.77
C THR A 624 17.44 -17.38 15.05
N LEU A 625 16.40 -17.84 15.72
CA LEU A 625 15.34 -18.65 15.12
C LEU A 625 14.05 -17.85 15.03
N GLY A 626 13.27 -18.09 13.99
CA GLY A 626 11.99 -17.47 13.78
C GLY A 626 10.94 -18.45 13.27
N GLY A 627 9.69 -18.11 13.49
CA GLY A 627 8.57 -18.88 12.99
C GLY A 627 7.26 -18.10 13.02
N GLY A 628 6.33 -18.54 12.19
CA GLY A 628 5.05 -17.87 12.09
C GLY A 628 3.94 -18.73 11.53
N VAL A 629 2.71 -18.22 11.66
CA VAL A 629 1.50 -18.82 11.11
C VAL A 629 0.66 -17.74 10.45
N ASN A 630 0.12 -18.05 9.28
CA ASN A 630 -0.86 -17.24 8.57
C ASN A 630 -2.12 -18.07 8.37
N ALA A 631 -3.24 -17.63 8.92
CA ALA A 631 -4.51 -18.36 8.90
C ALA A 631 -5.67 -17.47 8.47
N MET A 632 -6.62 -18.05 7.75
CA MET A 632 -7.87 -17.38 7.39
C MET A 632 -9.03 -18.36 7.26
N SER A 633 -10.25 -17.87 7.48
CA SER A 633 -11.49 -18.61 7.26
C SER A 633 -11.79 -18.78 5.77
N SER A 634 -12.82 -19.59 5.46
CA SER A 634 -13.29 -19.82 4.08
C SER A 634 -13.73 -18.53 3.39
N ILE A 635 -13.58 -18.51 2.05
CA ILE A 635 -14.01 -17.45 1.16
C ILE A 635 -14.92 -18.02 0.07
N SER A 636 -15.70 -17.15 -0.56
CA SER A 636 -16.58 -17.51 -1.66
C SER A 636 -16.45 -16.47 -2.79
N SER A 637 -16.93 -16.79 -3.98
CA SER A 637 -17.05 -15.84 -5.08
C SER A 637 -18.50 -15.58 -5.45
N ALA A 638 -18.75 -14.52 -6.23
CA ALA A 638 -20.07 -14.22 -6.81
C ALA A 638 -20.57 -15.33 -7.74
N ALA A 639 -19.69 -16.18 -8.27
CA ALA A 639 -20.06 -17.35 -9.08
C ALA A 639 -20.43 -18.58 -8.23
N GLY A 640 -20.51 -18.45 -6.89
CA GLY A 640 -20.86 -19.54 -5.97
C GLY A 640 -19.70 -20.50 -5.65
N LEU A 641 -18.50 -20.25 -6.16
CA LEU A 641 -17.34 -21.07 -5.84
C LEU A 641 -16.88 -20.79 -4.39
N ARG A 642 -16.44 -21.84 -3.69
CA ARG A 642 -15.99 -21.74 -2.31
C ARG A 642 -14.63 -22.38 -2.12
N ALA A 643 -13.72 -21.69 -1.42
CA ALA A 643 -12.47 -22.22 -0.92
C ALA A 643 -12.56 -22.37 0.60
N GLY A 644 -12.09 -23.51 1.12
CA GLY A 644 -11.98 -23.75 2.56
C GLY A 644 -10.98 -22.80 3.22
N GLY A 645 -11.11 -22.59 4.53
CA GLY A 645 -10.10 -21.91 5.32
C GLY A 645 -8.79 -22.72 5.37
N TYR A 646 -7.70 -22.02 5.64
CA TYR A 646 -6.37 -22.63 5.71
C TYR A 646 -5.49 -21.97 6.76
N ALA A 647 -4.43 -22.67 7.13
CA ALA A 647 -3.28 -22.14 7.84
C ALA A 647 -2.00 -22.61 7.16
N THR A 648 -1.04 -21.71 7.01
CA THR A 648 0.33 -21.98 6.57
C THR A 648 1.32 -21.60 7.65
N PHE A 649 2.44 -22.31 7.71
CA PHE A 649 3.47 -22.11 8.70
C PHE A 649 4.79 -21.79 8.00
N ASP A 650 5.49 -20.80 8.53
CA ASP A 650 6.77 -20.31 8.02
C ASP A 650 7.83 -20.45 9.11
N ALA A 651 9.09 -20.59 8.73
CA ALA A 651 10.22 -20.69 9.65
C ALA A 651 11.45 -19.93 9.12
N MET A 652 12.33 -19.53 10.03
CA MET A 652 13.59 -18.87 9.73
C MET A 652 14.68 -19.33 10.70
N ALA A 653 15.90 -19.45 10.18
CA ALA A 653 17.11 -19.55 10.97
C ALA A 653 18.17 -18.61 10.42
N ALA A 654 18.75 -17.79 11.28
CA ALA A 654 19.84 -16.88 10.90
C ALA A 654 21.07 -17.14 11.77
N TYR A 655 22.22 -17.34 11.12
CA TYR A 655 23.48 -17.58 11.81
C TYR A 655 24.52 -16.53 11.43
N ARG A 656 25.09 -15.87 12.44
CA ARG A 656 26.16 -14.86 12.31
C ARG A 656 27.51 -15.51 12.47
N PHE A 657 28.24 -15.73 11.38
CA PHE A 657 29.60 -16.29 11.41
C PHE A 657 30.60 -15.30 12.03
N THR A 658 30.49 -14.04 11.62
CA THR A 658 31.25 -12.91 12.15
C THR A 658 30.29 -11.73 12.39
N PRO A 659 30.71 -10.64 13.05
CA PRO A 659 29.86 -9.45 13.17
C PRO A 659 29.38 -8.90 11.81
N LYS A 660 30.12 -9.18 10.73
CA LYS A 660 29.86 -8.69 9.36
C LYS A 660 29.23 -9.72 8.43
N LEU A 661 29.31 -11.03 8.72
CA LEU A 661 28.85 -12.08 7.82
C LEU A 661 27.72 -12.91 8.44
N LYS A 662 26.54 -12.86 7.83
CA LYS A 662 25.32 -13.55 8.26
C LYS A 662 24.75 -14.42 7.15
N LEU A 663 24.40 -15.67 7.47
CA LEU A 663 23.57 -16.53 6.64
C LEU A 663 22.15 -16.58 7.24
N GLN A 664 21.13 -16.42 6.41
CA GLN A 664 19.73 -16.58 6.80
C GLN A 664 19.05 -17.57 5.86
N ILE A 665 18.31 -18.50 6.42
CA ILE A 665 17.50 -19.48 5.70
C ILE A 665 16.04 -19.25 6.08
N ASN A 666 15.18 -19.02 5.10
CA ASN A 666 13.73 -18.90 5.26
C ASN A 666 13.04 -20.08 4.58
N ALA A 667 11.99 -20.58 5.22
CA ALA A 667 11.12 -21.62 4.71
C ALA A 667 9.66 -21.12 4.81
N ASP A 668 8.99 -21.00 3.68
CA ASP A 668 7.58 -20.63 3.61
C ASP A 668 6.72 -21.90 3.38
N ASN A 669 5.51 -21.93 3.98
CA ASN A 669 4.57 -23.05 3.90
C ASN A 669 5.26 -24.39 4.14
N ILE A 670 5.95 -24.54 5.29
CA ILE A 670 6.83 -25.68 5.61
C ILE A 670 6.13 -27.04 5.50
N PHE A 671 4.83 -27.11 5.75
CA PHE A 671 4.03 -28.34 5.65
C PHE A 671 3.44 -28.58 4.25
N ASN A 672 3.80 -27.72 3.26
CA ASN A 672 3.32 -27.78 1.87
C ASN A 672 1.78 -27.88 1.79
N ARG A 673 1.08 -27.04 2.57
CA ARG A 673 -0.39 -27.02 2.58
C ARG A 673 -0.91 -26.60 1.21
N HIS A 674 -1.77 -27.43 0.61
CA HIS A 674 -2.51 -27.08 -0.60
C HIS A 674 -3.80 -26.32 -0.23
N TYR A 675 -4.03 -25.18 -0.87
CA TYR A 675 -5.19 -24.33 -0.65
C TYR A 675 -5.45 -23.45 -1.87
N TYR A 676 -6.62 -22.86 -1.92
CA TYR A 676 -6.92 -21.79 -2.89
C TYR A 676 -6.80 -20.43 -2.19
N ALA A 677 -5.87 -19.60 -2.66
CA ALA A 677 -5.68 -18.25 -2.15
C ALA A 677 -6.80 -17.30 -2.62
N ARG A 678 -7.41 -17.56 -3.78
CA ARG A 678 -8.52 -16.82 -4.36
C ARG A 678 -9.43 -17.77 -5.12
N VAL A 679 -10.73 -17.47 -5.15
CA VAL A 679 -11.72 -18.08 -6.06
C VAL A 679 -12.40 -16.98 -6.85
N GLY A 680 -12.70 -17.20 -8.11
CA GLY A 680 -13.23 -16.21 -9.02
C GLY A 680 -14.47 -16.66 -9.76
N SER A 681 -14.32 -17.05 -11.01
CA SER A 681 -15.40 -17.47 -11.90
C SER A 681 -15.18 -18.91 -12.40
N ALA A 682 -16.12 -19.42 -13.16
CA ALA A 682 -16.00 -20.75 -13.76
C ALA A 682 -14.81 -20.87 -14.73
N ASN A 683 -14.36 -19.78 -15.31
CA ASN A 683 -13.31 -19.78 -16.34
C ASN A 683 -11.94 -19.34 -15.82
N THR A 684 -11.85 -18.56 -14.73
CA THR A 684 -10.57 -17.99 -14.30
C THR A 684 -10.63 -17.39 -12.89
N PHE A 685 -9.48 -16.92 -12.39
CA PHE A 685 -9.25 -16.35 -11.05
C PHE A 685 -9.42 -17.34 -9.90
N ASN A 686 -9.29 -18.63 -10.17
CA ASN A 686 -9.14 -19.64 -9.11
C ASN A 686 -7.65 -19.88 -8.94
N ILE A 687 -7.06 -19.24 -7.93
CA ILE A 687 -5.62 -19.17 -7.73
C ILE A 687 -5.21 -20.11 -6.61
N PRO A 688 -4.48 -21.20 -6.91
CA PRO A 688 -3.85 -22.02 -5.88
C PRO A 688 -2.85 -21.19 -5.06
N GLY A 689 -2.72 -21.52 -3.78
CA GLY A 689 -1.70 -20.92 -2.93
C GLY A 689 -0.30 -21.37 -3.27
N SER A 690 0.71 -20.67 -2.73
CA SER A 690 2.12 -20.99 -2.95
C SER A 690 2.49 -22.34 -2.33
N GLU A 691 3.32 -23.11 -3.00
CA GLU A 691 3.93 -24.34 -2.47
C GLU A 691 5.01 -24.01 -1.43
N ARG A 692 5.51 -25.04 -0.75
CA ARG A 692 6.68 -24.91 0.14
C ARG A 692 7.87 -24.35 -0.65
N SER A 693 8.50 -23.33 -0.08
CA SER A 693 9.73 -22.78 -0.63
C SER A 693 10.81 -22.61 0.45
N LEU A 694 12.06 -22.70 0.01
CA LEU A 694 13.24 -22.48 0.82
C LEU A 694 14.11 -21.45 0.13
N MET A 695 14.68 -20.49 0.88
CA MET A 695 15.65 -19.54 0.37
C MET A 695 16.75 -19.30 1.38
N ALA A 696 18.00 -19.36 0.93
CA ALA A 696 19.20 -19.05 1.71
C ALA A 696 19.81 -17.74 1.19
N ASN A 697 20.06 -16.79 2.11
CA ASN A 697 20.66 -15.49 1.82
C ASN A 697 21.94 -15.33 2.64
N LEU A 698 23.05 -15.02 1.97
CA LEU A 698 24.31 -14.65 2.59
C LEU A 698 24.48 -13.14 2.47
N ARG A 699 24.70 -12.48 3.61
CA ARG A 699 24.88 -11.03 3.71
C ARG A 699 26.20 -10.68 4.37
N TYR A 700 26.90 -9.71 3.78
CA TYR A 700 28.11 -9.11 4.31
C TYR A 700 27.88 -7.62 4.53
N ASP A 701 28.07 -7.16 5.78
CA ASP A 701 27.99 -5.75 6.19
C ASP A 701 29.43 -5.19 6.32
N PHE A 702 29.70 -3.97 5.84
CA PHE A 702 31.04 -3.35 5.83
C PHE A 702 31.04 -1.90 6.28
#